data_d91dec7fe31984faa948c0e5580b3450
#
_entry.id   d91dec7fe31984faa948c0e5580b3450
#
_cell.length_a   1.000
_cell.length_b   1.000
_cell.length_c   1.000
_cell.angle_alpha   90.00
_cell.angle_beta   90.00
_cell.angle_gamma   90.00
#
_symmetry.space_group_name_H-M   'P 1'
#
loop_
_entity.id
_entity.type
_entity.pdbx_description
1 polymer ?
#
loop_
_entity_poly.entity_id
_entity_poly.type
_entity_poly.pdbx_seq_one_letter_code
_entity_poly.pdbx_strand_id
1 'polypeptide(L)'
;MTDLIDLEAPPATDTVGRHNAGPVGDPVEHIERLVESLETDPRFVHRHRQPAEGAHHGELSATFPEELLRAHPQLWSHQAEAIDALDSGSSVVVATPTASGKSACYQLPALRGAMQGTTTLVVYPTKALAHDQLRSLTASAPDGVVVAAYDGDCSANERSWVRDHADVVLTNPEMLHLGILANHRRWDRFLNHLDLVVLDEIHTLRGVFGSHVAHLVRRLRRLVRTRRGTEPRFVLTSATIGEPERLASELTGTAVHAVERSGAPAGSRTTVLWNPYRDRAADPRPDATGSGSLNQETARIAAEVVSAGLRTLVFCRSRRASEVVANQIRGLLAGTSGTRGGHAHTGAPRSGASAQDADRRVRTYRAGYLSEERREIEAALGRGTLDCVVATNALELGVDIEGLDAVVLSGFPGTISSFRQQCGRVGRSARSSLAVLVAGEDQLDQWMMRHPRELFRREPEPVVINPDNHHVLLPHVGCAADEMPLRHTDGDLWGEPLDEAIRELVLGDRLRLVHTDGDGLRSEPRAVWSGRGAPAPTIGLRSASRGEYRIRRPDGSVLGTVDASRAELTVHTQAVYLHQGMPWRVIELDHRTRTAHVVPDDGLTYTQTRSSSDIRIVDERLASTIDDLRIAFGRVEVTSQLTGFERRSVERHELIERCALEADESVLDTEAIWWTFDQTVLQRSGVHNDDLPGALHAAEHAAIGILPLFALCDRWDVGGVSTPLLVDTGMPTVVIHDALPGGSGVASMAYRAAQRHLAATLDVLESCRCANGCPSCVQSPKCGNGNEPLDKDAAAALVGSALHTHHQPFG
;
A
#
# COMPACT_ATOMS: atom_id res chain seq x y z
N MET A 1 33.27 -29.26 24.17
CA MET A 1 33.33 -28.51 25.40
C MET A 1 32.08 -27.65 25.41
N THR A 2 31.14 -28.14 26.10
CA THR A 2 29.71 -27.81 26.25
C THR A 2 29.59 -26.59 27.14
N ASP A 3 28.95 -25.55 26.67
CA ASP A 3 28.25 -24.60 27.54
C ASP A 3 26.97 -24.18 26.84
N LEU A 4 25.92 -24.95 27.15
CA LEU A 4 24.54 -24.64 26.92
C LEU A 4 24.15 -23.51 27.90
N ILE A 5 23.73 -22.38 27.33
CA ILE A 5 23.00 -21.36 28.09
C ILE A 5 21.57 -21.86 28.20
N ASP A 6 21.26 -22.44 29.37
CA ASP A 6 19.91 -22.70 29.87
C ASP A 6 19.18 -21.35 29.99
N LEU A 7 18.23 -21.07 29.11
CA LEU A 7 17.20 -20.10 29.34
C LEU A 7 16.09 -20.76 30.16
N GLU A 8 16.23 -20.66 31.47
CA GLU A 8 15.15 -21.01 32.41
C GLU A 8 13.87 -20.24 32.02
N ALA A 9 12.80 -21.02 31.85
CA ALA A 9 11.46 -20.48 31.80
C ALA A 9 11.14 -19.74 33.13
N PRO A 10 10.54 -18.55 33.08
CA PRO A 10 10.13 -17.85 34.26
C PRO A 10 9.09 -18.70 35.02
N PRO A 11 9.16 -18.75 36.37
CA PRO A 11 8.28 -19.56 37.20
C PRO A 11 6.83 -19.10 37.00
N ALA A 12 5.93 -20.05 36.93
CA ALA A 12 4.49 -19.84 37.01
C ALA A 12 4.18 -19.10 38.33
N THR A 13 3.96 -17.80 38.26
CA THR A 13 3.49 -17.00 39.37
C THR A 13 1.99 -17.15 39.51
N ASP A 14 1.64 -17.53 40.69
CA ASP A 14 0.34 -17.69 41.33
C ASP A 14 -0.76 -16.72 40.85
N THR A 15 -1.94 -17.32 40.79
CA THR A 15 -3.26 -16.71 40.81
C THR A 15 -3.35 -15.50 41.77
N VAL A 16 -3.19 -14.32 41.20
CA VAL A 16 -3.64 -13.09 41.87
C VAL A 16 -4.90 -12.61 41.17
N GLY A 17 -5.99 -12.70 41.91
CA GLY A 17 -7.24 -11.95 41.79
C GLY A 17 -7.78 -11.74 40.36
N ARG A 18 -8.63 -12.67 39.90
CA ARG A 18 -9.64 -12.33 38.87
C ARG A 18 -10.47 -11.17 39.42
N HIS A 19 -10.13 -9.94 39.04
CA HIS A 19 -11.12 -8.88 39.08
C HIS A 19 -12.21 -9.28 38.08
N ASN A 20 -13.37 -9.57 38.59
CA ASN A 20 -14.61 -9.76 37.87
C ASN A 20 -14.86 -8.65 36.83
N ALA A 21 -14.34 -8.82 35.63
CA ALA A 21 -15.05 -8.36 34.44
C ALA A 21 -16.21 -9.35 34.30
N GLY A 22 -17.41 -8.93 34.64
CA GLY A 22 -18.65 -9.69 34.42
C GLY A 22 -18.67 -10.16 32.94
N PRO A 23 -19.47 -11.18 32.62
CA PRO A 23 -19.59 -11.67 31.25
C PRO A 23 -19.92 -10.47 30.38
N VAL A 24 -18.97 -10.03 29.55
CA VAL A 24 -19.18 -9.02 28.52
C VAL A 24 -20.13 -9.70 27.55
N GLY A 25 -21.42 -9.37 27.64
CA GLY A 25 -22.47 -9.81 26.70
C GLY A 25 -22.02 -9.50 25.27
N ASP A 26 -22.61 -10.13 24.29
CA ASP A 26 -22.36 -9.83 22.89
C ASP A 26 -22.53 -8.29 22.70
N PRO A 27 -21.57 -7.57 22.09
CA PRO A 27 -21.63 -6.11 21.95
C PRO A 27 -22.81 -5.60 21.07
N VAL A 28 -23.62 -6.50 20.53
CA VAL A 28 -24.75 -6.17 19.63
C VAL A 28 -25.63 -5.06 20.19
N GLU A 29 -26.12 -5.17 21.45
CA GLU A 29 -26.98 -4.14 22.00
C GLU A 29 -26.32 -2.78 22.16
N HIS A 30 -25.03 -2.76 22.49
CA HIS A 30 -24.26 -1.52 22.59
C HIS A 30 -24.04 -0.89 21.22
N ILE A 31 -23.73 -1.72 20.20
CA ILE A 31 -23.58 -1.30 18.80
C ILE A 31 -24.90 -0.73 18.27
N GLU A 32 -26.04 -1.46 18.43
CA GLU A 32 -27.32 -1.02 17.92
C GLU A 32 -27.76 0.32 18.53
N ARG A 33 -27.69 0.47 19.85
CA ARG A 33 -28.03 1.73 20.54
C ARG A 33 -27.14 2.90 20.11
N LEU A 34 -25.86 2.67 19.92
CA LEU A 34 -24.94 3.71 19.44
C LEU A 34 -25.28 4.11 18.01
N VAL A 35 -25.50 3.13 17.13
CA VAL A 35 -25.83 3.39 15.73
C VAL A 35 -27.15 4.14 15.60
N GLU A 36 -28.20 3.74 16.36
CA GLU A 36 -29.49 4.46 16.42
C GLU A 36 -29.29 5.93 16.86
N SER A 37 -28.39 6.18 17.80
CA SER A 37 -28.06 7.55 18.21
C SER A 37 -27.39 8.33 17.08
N LEU A 38 -26.42 7.69 16.37
CA LEU A 38 -25.73 8.32 15.25
C LEU A 38 -26.65 8.61 14.06
N GLU A 39 -27.65 7.76 13.81
CA GLU A 39 -28.62 7.92 12.71
C GLU A 39 -29.46 9.20 12.83
N THR A 40 -29.59 9.76 14.03
CA THR A 40 -30.33 11.02 14.24
C THR A 40 -29.56 12.26 13.84
N ASP A 41 -28.27 12.16 13.62
CA ASP A 41 -27.38 13.29 13.30
C ASP A 41 -27.36 13.54 11.77
N PRO A 42 -27.44 14.78 11.28
CA PRO A 42 -27.44 15.09 9.85
C PRO A 42 -26.15 14.67 9.12
N ARG A 43 -25.04 14.45 9.84
CA ARG A 43 -23.77 13.97 9.27
C ARG A 43 -23.76 12.47 8.99
N PHE A 44 -24.73 11.72 9.49
CA PHE A 44 -24.95 10.32 9.13
C PHE A 44 -25.31 10.20 7.66
N VAL A 45 -24.65 9.26 6.93
CA VAL A 45 -24.86 9.05 5.50
C VAL A 45 -25.55 7.71 5.23
N HIS A 46 -24.99 6.63 5.76
CA HIS A 46 -25.44 5.28 5.42
C HIS A 46 -25.05 4.28 6.52
N ARG A 47 -25.92 3.27 6.69
CA ARG A 47 -25.67 2.08 7.49
C ARG A 47 -25.63 0.85 6.57
N HIS A 48 -24.57 0.08 6.65
CA HIS A 48 -24.47 -1.22 5.97
C HIS A 48 -24.33 -2.32 7.01
N ARG A 49 -25.12 -3.39 6.89
CA ARG A 49 -25.05 -4.54 7.78
C ARG A 49 -24.62 -5.78 7.00
N GLN A 50 -23.48 -6.32 7.36
CA GLN A 50 -22.99 -7.61 6.87
C GLN A 50 -23.42 -8.68 7.87
N PRO A 51 -24.15 -9.73 7.44
CA PRO A 51 -24.56 -10.81 8.34
C PRO A 51 -23.36 -11.64 8.79
N ALA A 52 -23.52 -12.39 9.86
CA ALA A 52 -22.55 -13.38 10.26
C ALA A 52 -22.51 -14.54 9.25
N GLU A 53 -21.33 -15.07 9.01
CA GLU A 53 -21.09 -16.24 8.14
C GLU A 53 -20.67 -17.42 9.01
N GLY A 54 -21.27 -18.60 8.73
CA GLY A 54 -20.93 -19.86 9.39
C GLY A 54 -19.60 -20.43 8.90
N ALA A 55 -19.07 -21.38 9.68
CA ALA A 55 -17.90 -22.14 9.28
C ALA A 55 -18.24 -23.14 8.17
N HIS A 56 -17.40 -23.22 7.14
CA HIS A 56 -17.43 -24.24 6.10
C HIS A 56 -16.12 -25.00 6.12
N HIS A 57 -16.20 -26.30 6.43
CA HIS A 57 -15.02 -27.18 6.50
C HIS A 57 -14.81 -27.89 5.16
N GLY A 58 -13.56 -28.28 4.90
CA GLY A 58 -13.16 -29.11 3.78
C GLY A 58 -12.37 -30.31 4.25
N GLU A 59 -12.42 -31.39 3.50
CA GLU A 59 -11.65 -32.61 3.72
C GLU A 59 -10.48 -32.65 2.75
N LEU A 60 -9.32 -33.11 3.21
CA LEU A 60 -8.15 -33.29 2.35
C LEU A 60 -8.28 -34.57 1.53
N SER A 61 -7.95 -34.48 0.26
CA SER A 61 -7.90 -35.65 -0.65
C SER A 61 -6.72 -36.56 -0.35
N ALA A 62 -5.62 -36.03 0.18
CA ALA A 62 -4.42 -36.77 0.56
C ALA A 62 -4.32 -36.96 2.08
N THR A 63 -3.69 -38.07 2.50
CA THR A 63 -3.39 -38.33 3.90
C THR A 63 -2.29 -37.39 4.41
N PHE A 64 -2.58 -36.72 5.49
CA PHE A 64 -1.62 -35.86 6.22
C PHE A 64 -1.17 -36.52 7.53
N PRO A 65 0.08 -36.29 7.97
CA PRO A 65 0.53 -36.72 9.29
C PRO A 65 -0.36 -36.19 10.41
N GLU A 66 -0.82 -37.07 11.31
CA GLU A 66 -1.71 -36.67 12.41
C GLU A 66 -1.11 -35.58 13.31
N GLU A 67 0.21 -35.62 13.49
CA GLU A 67 0.92 -34.62 14.30
C GLU A 67 0.79 -33.21 13.76
N LEU A 68 0.74 -33.02 12.42
CA LEU A 68 0.54 -31.71 11.78
C LEU A 68 -0.91 -31.24 11.89
N LEU A 69 -1.87 -32.17 11.96
CA LEU A 69 -3.30 -31.83 12.06
C LEU A 69 -3.76 -31.59 13.52
N ARG A 70 -2.91 -31.83 14.53
CA ARG A 70 -3.29 -31.60 15.94
C ARG A 70 -3.69 -30.15 16.24
N ALA A 71 -3.00 -29.20 15.62
CA ALA A 71 -3.32 -27.76 15.73
C ALA A 71 -4.50 -27.35 14.85
N HIS A 72 -4.84 -28.15 13.83
CA HIS A 72 -5.88 -27.87 12.84
C HIS A 72 -6.75 -29.13 12.65
N PRO A 73 -7.53 -29.54 13.67
CA PRO A 73 -8.29 -30.80 13.63
C PRO A 73 -9.38 -30.80 12.55
N GLN A 74 -9.81 -29.61 12.12
CA GLN A 74 -10.72 -29.40 11.02
C GLN A 74 -10.21 -28.23 10.18
N LEU A 75 -9.99 -28.43 8.90
CA LEU A 75 -9.60 -27.39 7.98
C LEU A 75 -10.82 -26.64 7.44
N TRP A 76 -10.67 -25.36 7.21
CA TRP A 76 -11.65 -24.58 6.45
C TRP A 76 -11.62 -25.01 4.97
N SER A 77 -12.73 -24.86 4.26
CA SER A 77 -12.85 -25.29 2.85
C SER A 77 -11.75 -24.74 1.96
N HIS A 78 -11.40 -23.44 2.09
CA HIS A 78 -10.32 -22.80 1.32
C HIS A 78 -8.93 -23.35 1.67
N GLN A 79 -8.72 -23.80 2.92
CA GLN A 79 -7.45 -24.41 3.32
C GLN A 79 -7.28 -25.78 2.68
N ALA A 80 -8.33 -26.60 2.71
CA ALA A 80 -8.31 -27.91 2.07
C ALA A 80 -8.16 -27.78 0.55
N GLU A 81 -8.92 -26.88 -0.10
CA GLU A 81 -8.84 -26.60 -1.54
C GLU A 81 -7.43 -26.17 -1.96
N ALA A 82 -6.80 -25.25 -1.21
CA ALA A 82 -5.45 -24.78 -1.51
C ALA A 82 -4.40 -25.90 -1.39
N ILE A 83 -4.50 -26.76 -0.35
CA ILE A 83 -3.59 -27.88 -0.13
C ILE A 83 -3.77 -28.93 -1.22
N ASP A 84 -5.01 -29.29 -1.56
CA ASP A 84 -5.30 -30.28 -2.61
C ASP A 84 -4.84 -29.81 -4.00
N ALA A 85 -5.03 -28.54 -4.32
CA ALA A 85 -4.52 -27.95 -5.55
C ALA A 85 -2.98 -28.00 -5.61
N LEU A 86 -2.30 -27.68 -4.48
CA LEU A 86 -0.85 -27.80 -4.39
C LEU A 86 -0.38 -29.25 -4.56
N ASP A 87 -1.07 -30.22 -3.96
CA ASP A 87 -0.75 -31.64 -4.06
C ASP A 87 -0.97 -32.19 -5.47
N SER A 88 -1.90 -31.61 -6.24
CA SER A 88 -2.07 -31.90 -7.65
C SER A 88 -0.96 -31.34 -8.56
N GLY A 89 0.00 -30.61 -8.00
CA GLY A 89 1.14 -30.00 -8.71
C GLY A 89 0.91 -28.55 -9.15
N SER A 90 -0.24 -27.94 -8.83
CA SER A 90 -0.54 -26.54 -9.16
C SER A 90 0.12 -25.59 -8.18
N SER A 91 0.54 -24.40 -8.66
CA SER A 91 0.79 -23.24 -7.79
C SER A 91 -0.55 -22.60 -7.40
N VAL A 92 -0.63 -22.02 -6.21
CA VAL A 92 -1.91 -21.53 -5.64
C VAL A 92 -1.80 -20.12 -5.11
N VAL A 93 -2.82 -19.29 -5.36
CA VAL A 93 -3.02 -18.02 -4.65
C VAL A 93 -4.28 -18.09 -3.79
N VAL A 94 -4.15 -17.76 -2.50
CA VAL A 94 -5.26 -17.71 -1.55
C VAL A 94 -5.58 -16.25 -1.24
N ALA A 95 -6.66 -15.73 -1.83
CA ALA A 95 -7.08 -14.34 -1.73
C ALA A 95 -8.37 -14.20 -0.90
N THR A 96 -8.31 -14.59 0.37
CA THR A 96 -9.44 -14.58 1.29
C THR A 96 -9.31 -13.44 2.32
N PRO A 97 -10.40 -13.05 3.01
CA PRO A 97 -10.37 -11.97 4.01
C PRO A 97 -9.29 -12.13 5.07
N THR A 98 -8.90 -11.03 5.72
CA THR A 98 -7.98 -11.06 6.86
C THR A 98 -8.54 -11.93 7.98
N ALA A 99 -7.65 -12.60 8.74
CA ALA A 99 -8.00 -13.52 9.82
C ALA A 99 -8.79 -14.79 9.40
N SER A 100 -8.77 -15.16 8.12
CA SER A 100 -9.36 -16.43 7.65
C SER A 100 -8.46 -17.65 7.84
N GLY A 101 -7.28 -17.51 8.44
CA GLY A 101 -6.35 -18.64 8.66
C GLY A 101 -5.57 -19.07 7.43
N LYS A 102 -5.26 -18.16 6.50
CA LYS A 102 -4.48 -18.40 5.28
C LYS A 102 -3.13 -19.08 5.53
N SER A 103 -2.51 -18.82 6.69
CA SER A 103 -1.20 -19.36 7.02
C SER A 103 -1.17 -20.91 6.99
N ALA A 104 -2.26 -21.56 7.37
CA ALA A 104 -2.35 -23.02 7.32
C ALA A 104 -2.20 -23.58 5.90
N CYS A 105 -2.62 -22.81 4.86
CA CYS A 105 -2.51 -23.22 3.46
C CYS A 105 -1.07 -23.48 3.01
N TYR A 106 -0.08 -22.85 3.64
CA TYR A 106 1.34 -23.06 3.33
C TYR A 106 2.13 -23.67 4.50
N GLN A 107 1.76 -23.44 5.74
CA GLN A 107 2.47 -23.99 6.91
C GLN A 107 2.41 -25.53 6.92
N LEU A 108 1.22 -26.09 6.71
CA LEU A 108 1.04 -27.54 6.68
C LEU A 108 1.83 -28.21 5.55
N PRO A 109 1.76 -27.77 4.27
CA PRO A 109 2.60 -28.31 3.21
C PRO A 109 4.10 -28.10 3.45
N ALA A 110 4.53 -26.95 4.00
CA ALA A 110 5.93 -26.67 4.29
C ALA A 110 6.51 -27.64 5.32
N LEU A 111 5.80 -27.85 6.44
CA LEU A 111 6.23 -28.77 7.49
C LEU A 111 6.20 -30.23 7.00
N ARG A 112 5.18 -30.66 6.24
CA ARG A 112 5.13 -31.98 5.61
C ARG A 112 6.30 -32.20 4.66
N GLY A 113 6.61 -31.21 3.83
CA GLY A 113 7.76 -31.25 2.92
C GLY A 113 9.09 -31.37 3.65
N ALA A 114 9.27 -30.62 4.75
CA ALA A 114 10.45 -30.71 5.60
C ALA A 114 10.65 -32.11 6.20
N MET A 115 9.57 -32.75 6.67
CA MET A 115 9.61 -34.15 7.12
C MET A 115 10.03 -35.12 6.01
N GLN A 116 9.79 -34.78 4.76
CA GLN A 116 10.17 -35.57 3.56
C GLN A 116 11.53 -35.18 3.00
N GLY A 117 12.27 -34.29 3.65
CA GLY A 117 13.60 -33.82 3.23
C GLY A 117 13.61 -32.74 2.14
N THR A 118 12.49 -32.11 1.85
CA THR A 118 12.45 -30.92 0.99
C THR A 118 12.55 -29.64 1.79
N THR A 119 12.91 -28.53 1.14
CA THR A 119 13.01 -27.23 1.81
C THR A 119 11.96 -26.26 1.29
N THR A 120 11.59 -25.31 2.15
CA THR A 120 10.61 -24.27 1.86
C THR A 120 11.18 -22.87 2.11
N LEU A 121 10.99 -21.94 1.17
CA LEU A 121 11.34 -20.53 1.32
C LEU A 121 10.07 -19.72 1.48
N VAL A 122 9.94 -18.98 2.59
CA VAL A 122 8.79 -18.09 2.85
C VAL A 122 9.28 -16.64 2.82
N VAL A 123 8.69 -15.84 1.95
CA VAL A 123 9.05 -14.44 1.74
C VAL A 123 7.93 -13.54 2.25
N TYR A 124 8.22 -12.73 3.24
CA TYR A 124 7.31 -11.75 3.83
C TYR A 124 7.69 -10.32 3.42
N PRO A 125 6.73 -9.42 3.24
CA PRO A 125 7.01 -8.02 2.87
C PRO A 125 7.74 -7.24 3.96
N THR A 126 7.64 -7.67 5.22
CA THR A 126 8.25 -7.01 6.38
C THR A 126 8.87 -8.01 7.35
N LYS A 127 9.93 -7.60 8.05
CA LYS A 127 10.58 -8.40 9.09
C LYS A 127 9.63 -8.72 10.27
N ALA A 128 8.78 -7.75 10.65
CA ALA A 128 7.88 -7.93 11.79
C ALA A 128 6.91 -9.11 11.58
N LEU A 129 6.34 -9.20 10.38
CA LEU A 129 5.46 -10.30 10.00
C LEU A 129 6.22 -11.64 9.98
N ALA A 130 7.45 -11.67 9.44
CA ALA A 130 8.28 -12.86 9.42
C ALA A 130 8.55 -13.40 10.84
N HIS A 131 8.87 -12.52 11.80
CA HIS A 131 9.11 -12.91 13.19
C HIS A 131 7.85 -13.41 13.91
N ASP A 132 6.68 -12.84 13.61
CA ASP A 132 5.42 -13.32 14.18
C ASP A 132 5.08 -14.72 13.67
N GLN A 133 5.19 -14.93 12.36
CA GLN A 133 4.96 -16.22 11.73
C GLN A 133 6.02 -17.27 12.11
N LEU A 134 7.27 -16.86 12.37
CA LEU A 134 8.31 -17.76 12.87
C LEU A 134 7.88 -18.44 14.17
N ARG A 135 7.32 -17.68 15.12
CA ARG A 135 6.84 -18.23 16.39
C ARG A 135 5.75 -19.28 16.20
N SER A 136 4.78 -18.97 15.31
CA SER A 136 3.69 -19.88 14.98
C SER A 136 4.20 -21.17 14.33
N LEU A 137 5.05 -21.04 13.30
CA LEU A 137 5.63 -22.18 12.59
C LEU A 137 6.50 -23.05 13.51
N THR A 138 7.35 -22.43 14.34
CA THR A 138 8.20 -23.16 15.29
C THR A 138 7.38 -23.93 16.33
N ALA A 139 6.28 -23.33 16.82
CA ALA A 139 5.39 -23.99 17.78
C ALA A 139 4.64 -25.20 17.17
N SER A 140 4.46 -25.23 15.85
CA SER A 140 3.75 -26.29 15.12
C SER A 140 4.71 -27.28 14.44
N ALA A 141 6.02 -27.02 14.49
CA ALA A 141 7.01 -27.85 13.82
C ALA A 141 7.19 -29.20 14.55
N PRO A 142 7.17 -30.33 13.82
CA PRO A 142 7.52 -31.64 14.36
C PRO A 142 8.98 -31.73 14.79
N ASP A 143 9.28 -32.68 15.67
CA ASP A 143 10.66 -32.96 16.10
C ASP A 143 11.58 -33.22 14.90
N GLY A 144 12.72 -32.53 14.90
CA GLY A 144 13.73 -32.66 13.84
C GLY A 144 13.53 -31.72 12.63
N VAL A 145 12.42 -31.01 12.52
CA VAL A 145 12.22 -29.96 11.51
C VAL A 145 12.76 -28.62 11.99
N VAL A 146 13.65 -28.03 11.22
CA VAL A 146 14.32 -26.78 11.58
C VAL A 146 13.68 -25.60 10.82
N VAL A 147 13.01 -24.71 11.56
CA VAL A 147 12.42 -23.47 11.06
C VAL A 147 13.26 -22.29 11.52
N ALA A 148 13.69 -21.42 10.61
CA ALA A 148 14.55 -20.30 10.98
C ALA A 148 14.27 -19.03 10.16
N ALA A 149 14.47 -17.86 10.78
CA ALA A 149 14.49 -16.59 10.07
C ALA A 149 15.88 -16.30 9.48
N TYR A 150 15.89 -15.66 8.31
CA TYR A 150 17.08 -15.15 7.66
C TYR A 150 16.85 -13.70 7.24
N ASP A 151 17.29 -12.78 8.07
CA ASP A 151 17.10 -11.33 7.86
C ASP A 151 18.35 -10.51 8.19
N GLY A 152 18.20 -9.17 8.16
CA GLY A 152 19.30 -8.23 8.42
C GLY A 152 19.79 -8.23 9.86
N ASP A 153 18.98 -8.72 10.81
CA ASP A 153 19.27 -8.68 12.24
C ASP A 153 20.07 -9.93 12.69
N CYS A 154 20.09 -10.99 11.85
CA CYS A 154 20.89 -12.19 12.08
C CYS A 154 22.41 -11.89 12.08
N SER A 155 23.12 -12.40 13.08
CA SER A 155 24.56 -12.39 13.13
C SER A 155 25.19 -13.26 12.02
N ALA A 156 26.49 -13.11 11.78
CA ALA A 156 27.19 -13.93 10.76
C ALA A 156 27.15 -15.43 11.08
N ASN A 157 27.22 -15.80 12.35
CA ASN A 157 27.16 -17.20 12.80
C ASN A 157 25.77 -17.79 12.62
N GLU A 158 24.71 -17.06 13.00
CA GLU A 158 23.32 -17.45 12.77
C GLU A 158 23.03 -17.63 11.29
N ARG A 159 23.48 -16.71 10.43
CA ARG A 159 23.34 -16.82 8.98
C ARG A 159 24.02 -18.07 8.41
N SER A 160 25.19 -18.48 8.95
CA SER A 160 25.83 -19.73 8.55
C SER A 160 25.02 -20.93 8.98
N TRP A 161 24.61 -20.93 10.23
CA TRP A 161 23.83 -22.03 10.81
C TRP A 161 22.51 -22.25 10.06
N VAL A 162 21.78 -21.18 9.75
CA VAL A 162 20.52 -21.25 8.97
C VAL A 162 20.75 -21.90 7.60
N ARG A 163 21.79 -21.51 6.87
CA ARG A 163 22.11 -22.09 5.56
C ARG A 163 22.37 -23.60 5.62
N ASP A 164 23.01 -24.02 6.71
CA ASP A 164 23.49 -25.39 6.84
C ASP A 164 22.42 -26.34 7.40
N HIS A 165 21.42 -25.84 8.15
CA HIS A 165 20.50 -26.66 8.92
C HIS A 165 19.02 -26.42 8.64
N ALA A 166 18.59 -25.19 8.25
CA ALA A 166 17.17 -24.89 8.14
C ALA A 166 16.48 -25.63 6.99
N ASP A 167 15.31 -26.17 7.25
CA ASP A 167 14.40 -26.79 6.29
C ASP A 167 13.34 -25.80 5.80
N VAL A 168 12.89 -24.90 6.71
CA VAL A 168 11.99 -23.79 6.37
C VAL A 168 12.68 -22.48 6.71
N VAL A 169 12.89 -21.64 5.70
CA VAL A 169 13.54 -20.33 5.85
C VAL A 169 12.54 -19.21 5.63
N LEU A 170 12.36 -18.35 6.65
CA LEU A 170 11.56 -17.14 6.58
C LEU A 170 12.46 -15.95 6.28
N THR A 171 12.12 -15.17 5.26
CA THR A 171 12.95 -14.04 4.81
C THR A 171 12.11 -12.89 4.26
N ASN A 172 12.77 -11.87 3.73
CA ASN A 172 12.14 -10.75 3.01
C ASN A 172 12.78 -10.56 1.61
N PRO A 173 12.16 -9.75 0.72
CA PRO A 173 12.69 -9.54 -0.63
C PRO A 173 14.11 -9.02 -0.68
N GLU A 174 14.49 -8.11 0.23
CA GLU A 174 15.83 -7.54 0.30
C GLU A 174 16.88 -8.62 0.62
N MET A 175 16.57 -9.51 1.56
CA MET A 175 17.46 -10.62 1.92
C MET A 175 17.44 -11.74 0.88
N LEU A 176 16.32 -12.00 0.22
CA LEU A 176 16.28 -12.88 -0.95
C LEU A 176 17.25 -12.36 -2.02
N HIS A 177 17.21 -11.05 -2.30
CA HIS A 177 18.07 -10.40 -3.30
C HIS A 177 19.56 -10.47 -2.94
N LEU A 178 19.93 -9.91 -1.77
CA LEU A 178 21.32 -9.70 -1.39
C LEU A 178 21.94 -10.89 -0.65
N GLY A 179 21.13 -11.61 0.12
CA GLY A 179 21.58 -12.67 1.01
C GLY A 179 21.55 -14.06 0.37
N ILE A 180 20.54 -14.35 -0.43
CA ILE A 180 20.32 -15.68 -1.01
C ILE A 180 20.78 -15.72 -2.47
N LEU A 181 20.18 -14.94 -3.37
CA LEU A 181 20.43 -15.01 -4.80
C LEU A 181 21.88 -14.58 -5.14
N ALA A 182 22.34 -13.45 -4.63
CA ALA A 182 23.72 -12.98 -4.84
C ALA A 182 24.79 -13.92 -4.23
N ASN A 183 24.40 -14.78 -3.30
CA ASN A 183 25.29 -15.75 -2.64
C ASN A 183 24.84 -17.20 -2.84
N HIS A 184 24.13 -17.47 -3.90
CA HIS A 184 23.44 -18.73 -4.15
C HIS A 184 24.31 -20.00 -4.01
N ARG A 185 25.61 -19.91 -4.25
CA ARG A 185 26.56 -21.03 -4.09
C ARG A 185 26.71 -21.47 -2.63
N ARG A 186 26.49 -20.56 -1.68
CA ARG A 186 26.51 -20.89 -0.25
C ARG A 186 25.20 -21.52 0.22
N TRP A 187 24.18 -21.53 -0.63
CA TRP A 187 22.85 -22.04 -0.35
C TRP A 187 22.56 -23.36 -1.10
N ASP A 188 23.62 -24.04 -1.59
CA ASP A 188 23.46 -25.24 -2.43
C ASP A 188 22.62 -26.32 -1.76
N ARG A 189 22.83 -26.64 -0.45
CA ARG A 189 22.00 -27.59 0.28
C ARG A 189 20.53 -27.21 0.19
N PHE A 190 20.20 -26.00 0.55
CA PHE A 190 18.82 -25.51 0.60
C PHE A 190 18.18 -25.44 -0.79
N LEU A 191 18.85 -24.85 -1.76
CA LEU A 191 18.32 -24.64 -3.12
C LEU A 191 18.18 -25.95 -3.90
N ASN A 192 19.02 -26.96 -3.63
CA ASN A 192 18.93 -28.27 -4.27
C ASN A 192 17.69 -29.08 -3.81
N HIS A 193 17.12 -28.73 -2.66
CA HIS A 193 15.93 -29.36 -2.10
C HIS A 193 14.70 -28.44 -2.07
N LEU A 194 14.82 -27.19 -2.60
CA LEU A 194 13.75 -26.20 -2.56
C LEU A 194 12.57 -26.63 -3.44
N ASP A 195 11.48 -27.03 -2.81
CA ASP A 195 10.27 -27.51 -3.44
C ASP A 195 9.12 -26.52 -3.39
N LEU A 196 9.05 -25.74 -2.33
CA LEU A 196 7.96 -24.80 -2.10
C LEU A 196 8.50 -23.37 -1.85
N VAL A 197 7.92 -22.40 -2.54
CA VAL A 197 8.15 -20.98 -2.31
C VAL A 197 6.83 -20.31 -1.93
N VAL A 198 6.83 -19.61 -0.81
CA VAL A 198 5.66 -18.89 -0.32
C VAL A 198 5.92 -17.38 -0.45
N LEU A 199 4.97 -16.66 -1.05
CA LEU A 199 4.93 -15.21 -1.06
C LEU A 199 3.72 -14.76 -0.24
N ASP A 200 3.95 -14.24 0.96
CA ASP A 200 2.87 -13.82 1.84
C ASP A 200 2.52 -12.33 1.63
N GLU A 201 1.24 -11.98 1.78
CA GLU A 201 0.68 -10.63 1.65
C GLU A 201 1.04 -9.95 0.31
N ILE A 202 0.83 -10.67 -0.82
CA ILE A 202 1.23 -10.19 -2.16
C ILE A 202 0.56 -8.89 -2.59
N HIS A 203 -0.57 -8.50 -1.99
CA HIS A 203 -1.20 -7.21 -2.24
C HIS A 203 -0.32 -6.01 -1.87
N THR A 204 0.73 -6.22 -1.08
CA THR A 204 1.74 -5.20 -0.77
C THR A 204 2.81 -5.08 -1.84
N LEU A 205 2.92 -6.09 -2.73
CA LEU A 205 3.87 -6.16 -3.82
C LEU A 205 3.28 -5.44 -5.05
N ARG A 206 3.21 -4.11 -4.98
CA ARG A 206 2.64 -3.25 -6.02
C ARG A 206 3.68 -2.37 -6.69
N GLY A 207 3.38 -1.91 -7.91
CA GLY A 207 4.20 -0.99 -8.68
C GLY A 207 5.63 -1.50 -8.86
N VAL A 208 6.60 -0.62 -8.71
CA VAL A 208 8.03 -0.94 -8.89
C VAL A 208 8.52 -2.02 -7.92
N PHE A 209 8.06 -2.00 -6.65
CA PHE A 209 8.48 -3.02 -5.68
C PHE A 209 8.02 -4.43 -6.09
N GLY A 210 6.76 -4.57 -6.52
CA GLY A 210 6.23 -5.83 -7.04
C GLY A 210 6.96 -6.28 -8.31
N SER A 211 7.28 -5.35 -9.21
CA SER A 211 8.05 -5.62 -10.42
C SER A 211 9.45 -6.17 -10.11
N HIS A 212 10.14 -5.60 -9.13
CA HIS A 212 11.41 -6.15 -8.64
C HIS A 212 11.24 -7.57 -8.07
N VAL A 213 10.21 -7.81 -7.24
CA VAL A 213 9.95 -9.13 -6.66
C VAL A 213 9.66 -10.17 -7.75
N ALA A 214 8.93 -9.81 -8.80
CA ALA A 214 8.72 -10.68 -9.95
C ALA A 214 10.03 -11.15 -10.58
N HIS A 215 11.04 -10.26 -10.69
CA HIS A 215 12.37 -10.64 -11.18
C HIS A 215 13.17 -11.46 -10.15
N LEU A 216 13.02 -11.20 -8.86
CA LEU A 216 13.65 -12.06 -7.84
C LEU A 216 13.13 -13.49 -7.97
N VAL A 217 11.82 -13.66 -8.18
CA VAL A 217 11.20 -14.97 -8.38
C VAL A 217 11.70 -15.64 -9.66
N ARG A 218 11.80 -14.93 -10.80
CA ARG A 218 12.35 -15.46 -12.06
C ARG A 218 13.80 -15.92 -11.88
N ARG A 219 14.64 -15.14 -11.21
CA ARG A 219 16.03 -15.52 -10.90
C ARG A 219 16.10 -16.74 -9.98
N LEU A 220 15.25 -16.82 -8.95
CA LEU A 220 15.16 -17.99 -8.06
C LEU A 220 14.75 -19.24 -8.81
N ARG A 221 13.68 -19.17 -9.63
CA ARG A 221 13.21 -20.28 -10.49
C ARG A 221 14.34 -20.80 -11.38
N ARG A 222 15.08 -19.87 -12.03
CA ARG A 222 16.23 -20.21 -12.88
C ARG A 222 17.29 -21.00 -12.14
N LEU A 223 17.66 -20.54 -10.93
CA LEU A 223 18.66 -21.21 -10.10
C LEU A 223 18.19 -22.59 -9.64
N VAL A 224 16.92 -22.73 -9.21
CA VAL A 224 16.35 -24.01 -8.76
C VAL A 224 16.21 -24.97 -9.93
N ARG A 225 15.66 -24.53 -11.08
CA ARG A 225 15.53 -25.36 -12.29
C ARG A 225 16.88 -25.93 -12.74
N THR A 226 17.94 -25.13 -12.69
CA THR A 226 19.29 -25.58 -13.08
C THR A 226 19.85 -26.63 -12.12
N ARG A 227 19.49 -26.58 -10.82
CA ARG A 227 20.01 -27.49 -9.80
C ARG A 227 19.20 -28.77 -9.66
N ARG A 228 17.88 -28.66 -9.63
CA ARG A 228 16.95 -29.77 -9.39
C ARG A 228 16.45 -30.43 -10.67
N GLY A 229 16.54 -29.76 -11.82
CA GLY A 229 15.86 -30.17 -13.05
C GLY A 229 14.32 -29.94 -13.03
N THR A 230 13.77 -29.47 -11.90
CA THR A 230 12.34 -29.13 -11.71
C THR A 230 12.21 -27.74 -11.12
N GLU A 231 11.08 -27.11 -11.32
CA GLU A 231 10.75 -25.81 -10.73
C GLU A 231 10.07 -25.96 -9.36
N PRO A 232 10.22 -24.98 -8.46
CA PRO A 232 9.48 -24.99 -7.21
C PRO A 232 8.01 -24.65 -7.46
N ARG A 233 7.12 -25.18 -6.62
CA ARG A 233 5.71 -24.77 -6.55
C ARG A 233 5.58 -23.51 -5.73
N PHE A 234 4.50 -22.75 -5.96
CA PHE A 234 4.24 -21.51 -5.27
C PHE A 234 2.93 -21.57 -4.47
N VAL A 235 2.97 -21.06 -3.25
CA VAL A 235 1.77 -20.64 -2.50
C VAL A 235 1.87 -19.14 -2.27
N LEU A 236 0.88 -18.39 -2.78
CA LEU A 236 0.78 -16.96 -2.56
C LEU A 236 -0.41 -16.70 -1.67
N THR A 237 -0.27 -15.75 -0.73
CA THR A 237 -1.40 -15.34 0.09
C THR A 237 -1.64 -13.85 -0.06
N SER A 238 -2.90 -13.46 0.02
CA SER A 238 -3.33 -12.07 -0.10
C SER A 238 -4.55 -11.81 0.77
N ALA A 239 -4.75 -10.56 1.18
CA ALA A 239 -6.09 -10.11 1.48
C ALA A 239 -6.95 -10.12 0.21
N THR A 240 -8.24 -9.84 0.33
CA THR A 240 -9.12 -9.74 -0.83
C THR A 240 -8.67 -8.61 -1.76
N ILE A 241 -8.31 -8.95 -2.99
CA ILE A 241 -7.89 -8.04 -4.07
C ILE A 241 -8.62 -8.40 -5.36
N GLY A 242 -8.66 -7.47 -6.30
CA GLY A 242 -9.12 -7.76 -7.65
C GLY A 242 -8.08 -8.57 -8.45
N GLU A 243 -8.53 -9.48 -9.27
CA GLU A 243 -7.71 -10.28 -10.20
C GLU A 243 -6.48 -10.98 -9.53
N PRO A 244 -6.67 -11.76 -8.44
CA PRO A 244 -5.54 -12.34 -7.70
C PRO A 244 -4.73 -13.35 -8.53
N GLU A 245 -5.38 -14.10 -9.41
CA GLU A 245 -4.75 -15.04 -10.33
C GLU A 245 -3.77 -14.36 -11.29
N ARG A 246 -4.18 -13.19 -11.84
CA ARG A 246 -3.34 -12.39 -12.73
C ARG A 246 -2.09 -11.90 -12.02
N LEU A 247 -2.25 -11.25 -10.86
CA LEU A 247 -1.11 -10.78 -10.07
C LEU A 247 -0.15 -11.91 -9.71
N ALA A 248 -0.69 -13.04 -9.24
CA ALA A 248 0.12 -14.21 -8.87
C ALA A 248 0.89 -14.78 -10.07
N SER A 249 0.24 -14.85 -11.23
CA SER A 249 0.87 -15.30 -12.47
C SER A 249 1.95 -14.34 -12.98
N GLU A 250 1.71 -13.02 -12.89
CA GLU A 250 2.70 -11.99 -13.23
C GLU A 250 3.92 -12.02 -12.29
N LEU A 251 3.70 -12.20 -10.97
CA LEU A 251 4.76 -12.31 -9.97
C LEU A 251 5.61 -13.57 -10.16
N THR A 252 4.96 -14.71 -10.39
CA THR A 252 5.65 -16.01 -10.47
C THR A 252 6.15 -16.33 -11.88
N GLY A 253 5.53 -15.78 -12.92
CA GLY A 253 5.77 -16.14 -14.32
C GLY A 253 5.25 -17.53 -14.65
N THR A 254 4.27 -18.08 -13.90
CA THR A 254 3.61 -19.36 -14.15
C THR A 254 2.10 -19.24 -13.92
N ALA A 255 1.35 -20.20 -14.44
CA ALA A 255 -0.07 -20.32 -14.13
C ALA A 255 -0.26 -20.64 -12.64
N VAL A 256 -1.24 -19.99 -12.02
CA VAL A 256 -1.54 -20.11 -10.59
C VAL A 256 -3.05 -20.30 -10.42
N HIS A 257 -3.46 -21.26 -9.60
CA HIS A 257 -4.88 -21.49 -9.26
C HIS A 257 -5.32 -20.52 -8.15
N ALA A 258 -6.47 -19.84 -8.32
CA ALA A 258 -6.97 -18.88 -7.33
C ALA A 258 -8.03 -19.51 -6.41
N VAL A 259 -7.85 -19.33 -5.10
CA VAL A 259 -8.81 -19.69 -4.05
C VAL A 259 -9.29 -18.41 -3.37
N GLU A 260 -10.53 -18.00 -3.64
CA GLU A 260 -11.06 -16.70 -3.24
C GLU A 260 -12.18 -16.80 -2.18
N ARG A 261 -12.86 -17.95 -2.09
CA ARG A 261 -13.96 -18.15 -1.14
C ARG A 261 -13.44 -18.59 0.22
N SER A 262 -13.72 -17.82 1.26
CA SER A 262 -13.34 -18.20 2.63
C SER A 262 -14.34 -19.21 3.20
N GLY A 263 -13.83 -20.25 3.86
CA GLY A 263 -14.62 -21.13 4.70
C GLY A 263 -14.57 -20.77 6.20
N ALA A 264 -13.77 -19.79 6.57
CA ALA A 264 -13.67 -19.36 7.96
C ALA A 264 -14.95 -18.60 8.39
N PRO A 265 -15.42 -18.80 9.65
CA PRO A 265 -16.58 -18.06 10.18
C PRO A 265 -16.25 -16.58 10.34
N ALA A 266 -17.25 -15.73 10.12
CA ALA A 266 -17.16 -14.30 10.34
C ALA A 266 -18.33 -13.81 11.20
N GLY A 267 -18.05 -12.89 12.14
CA GLY A 267 -19.08 -12.22 12.92
C GLY A 267 -19.87 -11.20 12.10
N SER A 268 -21.06 -10.83 12.58
CA SER A 268 -21.80 -9.75 11.95
C SER A 268 -21.06 -8.41 12.07
N ARG A 269 -21.15 -7.58 11.04
CA ARG A 269 -20.53 -6.24 11.06
C ARG A 269 -21.53 -5.18 10.66
N THR A 270 -21.66 -4.14 11.49
CA THR A 270 -22.35 -2.91 11.14
C THR A 270 -21.33 -1.86 10.73
N THR A 271 -21.47 -1.30 9.53
CA THR A 271 -20.62 -0.22 9.05
C THR A 271 -21.44 1.06 8.92
N VAL A 272 -20.95 2.15 9.52
CA VAL A 272 -21.55 3.49 9.46
C VAL A 272 -20.66 4.38 8.62
N LEU A 273 -21.27 5.09 7.66
CA LEU A 273 -20.63 6.14 6.89
C LEU A 273 -21.04 7.50 7.47
N TRP A 274 -20.02 8.30 7.79
CA TRP A 274 -20.16 9.57 8.48
C TRP A 274 -19.49 10.69 7.69
N ASN A 275 -20.23 11.72 7.29
CA ASN A 275 -19.71 12.84 6.50
C ASN A 275 -19.85 14.18 7.25
N PRO A 276 -18.78 14.67 7.89
CA PRO A 276 -18.80 15.97 8.58
C PRO A 276 -18.92 17.17 7.63
N TYR A 277 -18.76 16.97 6.31
CA TYR A 277 -18.80 18.02 5.29
C TYR A 277 -20.11 18.07 4.49
N ARG A 278 -21.12 17.28 4.86
CA ARG A 278 -22.38 17.13 4.10
C ARG A 278 -23.10 18.46 3.85
N ASP A 279 -23.08 19.38 4.83
CA ASP A 279 -23.79 20.66 4.76
C ASP A 279 -22.95 21.84 4.23
N ARG A 280 -21.61 21.68 4.07
CA ARG A 280 -20.75 22.72 3.51
C ARG A 280 -21.10 23.11 2.07
N ALA A 281 -21.71 22.23 1.31
CA ALA A 281 -22.18 22.52 -0.04
C ALA A 281 -23.32 23.56 -0.06
N ALA A 282 -24.04 23.75 1.04
CA ALA A 282 -25.13 24.71 1.16
C ALA A 282 -24.67 26.08 1.70
N ASP A 283 -23.56 26.14 2.47
CA ASP A 283 -22.98 27.38 3.00
C ASP A 283 -21.43 27.30 3.02
N PRO A 284 -20.78 27.89 2.00
CA PRO A 284 -19.32 27.83 1.84
C PRO A 284 -18.51 28.66 2.86
N ARG A 285 -19.15 29.34 3.82
CA ARG A 285 -18.42 30.12 4.83
C ARG A 285 -17.66 29.19 5.78
N PRO A 286 -16.35 29.37 5.98
CA PRO A 286 -15.52 28.50 6.82
C PRO A 286 -16.02 28.37 8.27
N ASP A 287 -16.81 29.34 8.74
CA ASP A 287 -17.20 29.50 10.14
C ASP A 287 -18.69 29.16 10.41
N ALA A 288 -19.49 28.87 9.38
CA ALA A 288 -20.95 28.88 9.49
C ALA A 288 -21.59 27.66 10.16
N THR A 289 -20.89 26.51 10.29
CA THR A 289 -21.54 25.26 10.72
C THR A 289 -20.86 24.51 11.85
N GLY A 290 -19.81 25.06 12.51
CA GLY A 290 -19.16 24.32 13.61
C GLY A 290 -18.57 22.96 13.18
N SER A 291 -18.39 22.72 11.88
CA SER A 291 -17.79 21.49 11.38
C SER A 291 -16.30 21.48 11.74
N GLY A 292 -15.97 20.68 12.75
CA GLY A 292 -14.60 20.42 13.17
C GLY A 292 -13.77 19.81 12.03
N SER A 293 -12.45 19.90 12.17
CA SER A 293 -11.54 19.20 11.23
C SER A 293 -11.82 17.68 11.26
N LEU A 294 -11.42 16.95 10.21
CA LEU A 294 -11.49 15.49 10.17
C LEU A 294 -10.97 14.84 11.47
N ASN A 295 -9.86 15.34 12.01
CA ASN A 295 -9.27 14.81 13.24
C ASN A 295 -10.18 15.02 14.46
N GLN A 296 -10.82 16.20 14.59
CA GLN A 296 -11.75 16.48 15.69
C GLN A 296 -12.97 15.60 15.63
N GLU A 297 -13.52 15.41 14.42
CA GLU A 297 -14.71 14.59 14.25
C GLU A 297 -14.41 13.10 14.47
N THR A 298 -13.26 12.62 13.97
CA THR A 298 -12.77 11.26 14.26
C THR A 298 -12.61 11.05 15.77
N ALA A 299 -12.02 12.02 16.48
CA ALA A 299 -11.84 11.91 17.93
C ALA A 299 -13.18 11.90 18.69
N ARG A 300 -14.16 12.70 18.25
CA ARG A 300 -15.51 12.73 18.83
C ARG A 300 -16.20 11.38 18.68
N ILE A 301 -16.26 10.85 17.46
CA ILE A 301 -16.87 9.55 17.18
C ILE A 301 -16.14 8.44 17.96
N ALA A 302 -14.82 8.42 17.96
CA ALA A 302 -14.05 7.42 18.71
C ALA A 302 -14.31 7.49 20.21
N ALA A 303 -14.42 8.69 20.80
CA ALA A 303 -14.76 8.86 22.20
C ALA A 303 -16.19 8.38 22.54
N GLU A 304 -17.15 8.57 21.64
CA GLU A 304 -18.52 8.04 21.80
C GLU A 304 -18.53 6.50 21.75
N VAL A 305 -17.79 5.90 20.79
CA VAL A 305 -17.66 4.44 20.65
C VAL A 305 -17.01 3.84 21.90
N VAL A 306 -15.93 4.44 22.41
CA VAL A 306 -15.26 4.02 23.66
C VAL A 306 -16.19 4.18 24.86
N SER A 307 -16.93 5.29 24.93
CA SER A 307 -17.89 5.55 26.03
C SER A 307 -19.07 4.57 26.03
N ALA A 308 -19.41 4.02 24.88
CA ALA A 308 -20.37 2.91 24.76
C ALA A 308 -19.81 1.55 25.23
N GLY A 309 -18.55 1.51 25.67
CA GLY A 309 -17.90 0.31 26.22
C GLY A 309 -17.28 -0.60 25.15
N LEU A 310 -17.11 -0.13 23.92
CA LEU A 310 -16.52 -0.88 22.82
C LEU A 310 -15.01 -0.63 22.74
N ARG A 311 -14.21 -1.69 22.71
CA ARG A 311 -12.75 -1.60 22.50
C ARG A 311 -12.47 -1.20 21.07
N THR A 312 -11.79 -0.08 20.90
CA THR A 312 -11.76 0.65 19.64
C THR A 312 -10.35 0.77 19.07
N LEU A 313 -10.21 0.47 17.78
CA LEU A 313 -9.03 0.79 16.98
C LEU A 313 -9.36 1.98 16.08
N VAL A 314 -8.51 3.01 16.06
CA VAL A 314 -8.67 4.19 15.20
C VAL A 314 -7.53 4.20 14.18
N PHE A 315 -7.86 4.23 12.90
CA PHE A 315 -6.89 4.40 11.83
C PHE A 315 -6.80 5.85 11.38
N CYS A 316 -5.58 6.39 11.30
CA CYS A 316 -5.28 7.73 10.79
C CYS A 316 -4.31 7.66 9.61
N ARG A 317 -4.48 8.55 8.63
CA ARG A 317 -3.65 8.60 7.40
C ARG A 317 -2.20 9.06 7.65
N SER A 318 -1.91 9.73 8.78
CA SER A 318 -0.57 10.22 9.08
C SER A 318 -0.20 10.04 10.55
N ARG A 319 1.13 9.97 10.81
CA ARG A 319 1.68 9.88 12.17
C ARG A 319 1.27 11.08 13.03
N ARG A 320 1.27 12.30 12.44
CA ARG A 320 0.84 13.51 13.13
C ARG A 320 -0.65 13.45 13.49
N ALA A 321 -1.50 13.02 12.55
CA ALA A 321 -2.93 12.87 12.81
C ALA A 321 -3.20 11.88 13.96
N SER A 322 -2.49 10.75 14.03
CA SER A 322 -2.69 9.77 15.09
C SER A 322 -2.39 10.33 16.48
N GLU A 323 -1.36 11.15 16.64
CA GLU A 323 -1.07 11.81 17.93
C GLU A 323 -2.13 12.88 18.29
N VAL A 324 -2.54 13.69 17.31
CA VAL A 324 -3.58 14.71 17.51
C VAL A 324 -4.90 14.08 17.92
N VAL A 325 -5.34 13.05 17.19
CA VAL A 325 -6.60 12.34 17.47
C VAL A 325 -6.54 11.67 18.84
N ALA A 326 -5.43 10.99 19.18
CA ALA A 326 -5.28 10.36 20.50
C ALA A 326 -5.38 11.35 21.66
N ASN A 327 -4.72 12.53 21.52
CA ASN A 327 -4.79 13.59 22.53
C ASN A 327 -6.20 14.17 22.68
N GLN A 328 -6.92 14.35 21.55
CA GLN A 328 -8.30 14.82 21.58
C GLN A 328 -9.24 13.78 22.21
N ILE A 329 -9.07 12.48 21.92
CA ILE A 329 -9.85 11.40 22.57
C ILE A 329 -9.63 11.42 24.07
N ARG A 330 -8.37 11.51 24.55
CA ARG A 330 -8.04 11.62 25.97
C ARG A 330 -8.75 12.81 26.64
N GLY A 331 -8.70 13.97 26.00
CA GLY A 331 -9.37 15.19 26.48
C GLY A 331 -10.89 15.04 26.59
N LEU A 332 -11.51 14.42 25.59
CA LEU A 332 -12.96 14.16 25.60
C LEU A 332 -13.38 13.17 26.68
N LEU A 333 -12.63 12.07 26.84
CA LEU A 333 -12.90 11.07 27.88
C LEU A 333 -12.63 11.57 29.29
N ALA A 334 -11.69 12.50 29.48
CA ALA A 334 -11.41 13.14 30.77
C ALA A 334 -12.40 14.26 31.16
N GLY A 335 -13.33 14.62 30.29
CA GLY A 335 -14.28 15.70 30.51
C GLY A 335 -13.67 17.11 30.48
N THR A 336 -12.46 17.27 29.91
CA THR A 336 -11.72 18.52 29.85
C THR A 336 -12.03 19.39 28.63
N SER A 337 -13.07 19.08 27.87
CA SER A 337 -13.56 19.95 26.78
C SER A 337 -14.28 21.16 27.35
N GLY A 338 -13.49 22.17 27.68
CA GLY A 338 -13.99 23.51 28.00
C GLY A 338 -14.59 24.16 26.75
N THR A 339 -15.88 24.48 26.86
CA THR A 339 -16.64 25.58 26.23
C THR A 339 -16.64 25.75 24.72
N ARG A 340 -17.70 25.46 24.08
CA ARG A 340 -18.74 26.32 23.50
C ARG A 340 -19.58 25.60 22.46
N GLY A 341 -20.90 25.56 22.72
CA GLY A 341 -21.93 25.43 21.66
C GLY A 341 -22.62 24.07 21.56
N GLY A 342 -23.73 23.91 22.32
CA GLY A 342 -24.92 23.28 21.80
C GLY A 342 -25.13 21.78 22.02
N HIS A 343 -26.09 21.49 22.91
CA HIS A 343 -26.86 20.27 23.12
C HIS A 343 -26.19 19.11 23.90
N ALA A 344 -26.33 19.23 25.23
CA ALA A 344 -26.14 18.13 26.17
C ALA A 344 -27.24 17.08 26.01
N HIS A 345 -26.89 15.87 25.57
CA HIS A 345 -27.70 14.70 25.83
C HIS A 345 -27.30 14.11 27.17
N THR A 346 -28.28 14.02 28.06
CA THR A 346 -28.19 13.57 29.44
C THR A 346 -27.95 12.07 29.56
N GLY A 347 -26.69 11.69 29.61
CA GLY A 347 -26.25 10.41 30.16
C GLY A 347 -25.29 10.72 31.30
N ALA A 348 -25.61 10.33 32.52
CA ALA A 348 -24.82 10.64 33.70
C ALA A 348 -23.35 10.18 33.53
N PRO A 349 -22.34 11.05 33.76
CA PRO A 349 -20.95 10.67 33.70
C PRO A 349 -20.66 9.71 34.87
N ARG A 350 -20.00 8.57 34.56
CA ARG A 350 -19.35 7.78 35.59
C ARG A 350 -18.31 8.67 36.28
N SER A 351 -18.59 9.08 37.48
CA SER A 351 -17.76 9.96 38.29
C SER A 351 -16.39 9.33 38.54
N GLY A 352 -15.31 10.02 38.18
CA GLY A 352 -14.03 9.90 38.82
C GLY A 352 -12.81 9.45 38.00
N ALA A 353 -12.85 9.39 36.68
CA ALA A 353 -11.62 9.11 35.91
C ALA A 353 -10.72 10.35 35.88
N SER A 354 -9.51 10.27 36.44
CA SER A 354 -8.51 11.34 36.35
C SER A 354 -7.93 11.43 34.93
N ALA A 355 -7.32 12.57 34.56
CA ALA A 355 -6.60 12.72 33.30
C ALA A 355 -5.52 11.64 33.13
N GLN A 356 -4.95 11.13 34.22
CA GLN A 356 -3.97 10.03 34.23
C GLN A 356 -4.61 8.68 33.87
N ASP A 357 -5.87 8.43 34.25
CA ASP A 357 -6.58 7.20 33.88
C ASP A 357 -6.98 7.20 32.41
N ALA A 358 -7.35 8.37 31.87
CA ALA A 358 -7.62 8.52 30.42
C ALA A 358 -6.35 8.32 29.58
N ASP A 359 -5.18 8.77 30.06
CA ASP A 359 -3.89 8.59 29.40
C ASP A 359 -3.47 7.09 29.38
N ARG A 360 -3.81 6.32 30.42
CA ARG A 360 -3.57 4.87 30.48
C ARG A 360 -4.48 4.07 29.55
N ARG A 361 -5.67 4.55 29.24
CA ARG A 361 -6.70 3.86 28.46
C ARG A 361 -6.59 4.08 26.94
N VAL A 362 -5.88 5.14 26.48
CA VAL A 362 -5.72 5.49 25.07
C VAL A 362 -4.24 5.58 24.72
N ARG A 363 -3.78 4.78 23.76
CA ARG A 363 -2.39 4.77 23.29
C ARG A 363 -2.31 5.00 21.79
N THR A 364 -1.20 5.56 21.32
CA THR A 364 -0.84 5.59 19.89
C THR A 364 -0.01 4.36 19.54
N TYR A 365 -0.10 3.92 18.28
CA TYR A 365 0.71 2.83 17.74
C TYR A 365 1.24 3.22 16.35
N ARG A 366 2.55 3.18 16.16
CA ARG A 366 3.18 3.54 14.88
C ARG A 366 4.47 2.76 14.63
N ALA A 367 4.87 2.66 13.35
CA ALA A 367 6.06 1.92 12.93
C ALA A 367 7.39 2.45 13.52
N GLY A 368 7.42 3.70 14.02
CA GLY A 368 8.61 4.31 14.62
C GLY A 368 8.85 3.98 16.10
N TYR A 369 7.97 3.21 16.75
CA TYR A 369 8.17 2.77 18.14
C TYR A 369 9.17 1.60 18.21
N LEU A 370 9.86 1.50 19.34
CA LEU A 370 10.71 0.35 19.62
C LEU A 370 9.90 -0.95 19.63
N SER A 371 10.53 -2.05 19.28
CA SER A 371 9.86 -3.36 19.21
C SER A 371 9.26 -3.78 20.57
N GLU A 372 9.88 -3.36 21.68
CA GLU A 372 9.40 -3.62 23.04
C GLU A 372 8.13 -2.83 23.34
N GLU A 373 8.12 -1.52 23.01
CA GLU A 373 6.94 -0.65 23.18
C GLU A 373 5.73 -1.16 22.40
N ARG A 374 5.96 -1.62 21.16
CA ARG A 374 4.90 -2.20 20.34
C ARG A 374 4.30 -3.46 20.96
N ARG A 375 5.15 -4.39 21.43
CA ARG A 375 4.70 -5.61 22.13
C ARG A 375 3.95 -5.30 23.41
N GLU A 376 4.36 -4.27 24.15
CA GLU A 376 3.66 -3.83 25.36
C GLU A 376 2.23 -3.36 25.04
N ILE A 377 2.07 -2.53 23.98
CA ILE A 377 0.75 -2.05 23.55
C ILE A 377 -0.12 -3.22 23.07
N GLU A 378 0.41 -4.12 22.27
CA GLU A 378 -0.28 -5.32 21.78
C GLU A 378 -0.72 -6.21 22.94
N ALA A 379 0.15 -6.46 23.89
CA ALA A 379 -0.17 -7.25 25.08
C ALA A 379 -1.20 -6.55 25.99
N ALA A 380 -1.12 -5.22 26.15
CA ALA A 380 -2.07 -4.44 26.94
C ALA A 380 -3.46 -4.44 26.28
N LEU A 381 -3.52 -4.38 24.96
CA LEU A 381 -4.76 -4.47 24.20
C LEU A 381 -5.38 -5.87 24.32
N GLY A 382 -4.60 -6.94 24.18
CA GLY A 382 -5.04 -8.33 24.36
C GLY A 382 -5.54 -8.62 25.78
N ARG A 383 -4.92 -8.03 26.82
CA ARG A 383 -5.38 -8.16 28.22
C ARG A 383 -6.60 -7.29 28.54
N GLY A 384 -7.07 -6.43 27.62
CA GLY A 384 -8.20 -5.53 27.83
C GLY A 384 -7.91 -4.38 28.82
N THR A 385 -6.65 -4.00 28.99
CA THR A 385 -6.24 -2.85 29.81
C THR A 385 -6.24 -1.53 29.04
N LEU A 386 -6.34 -1.60 27.70
CA LEU A 386 -6.53 -0.47 26.81
C LEU A 386 -7.94 -0.51 26.22
N ASP A 387 -8.59 0.65 26.15
CA ASP A 387 -9.89 0.80 25.52
C ASP A 387 -9.80 1.30 24.09
N CYS A 388 -8.73 2.05 23.79
CA CYS A 388 -8.53 2.64 22.46
C CYS A 388 -7.06 2.64 22.06
N VAL A 389 -6.81 2.24 20.80
CA VAL A 389 -5.51 2.42 20.15
C VAL A 389 -5.70 3.25 18.89
N VAL A 390 -4.89 4.30 18.75
CA VAL A 390 -4.87 5.15 17.55
C VAL A 390 -3.62 4.83 16.75
N ALA A 391 -3.80 4.34 15.54
CA ALA A 391 -2.72 3.83 14.70
C ALA A 391 -2.70 4.48 13.31
N THR A 392 -1.55 4.37 12.64
CA THR A 392 -1.47 4.50 11.20
C THR A 392 -1.71 3.12 10.56
N ASN A 393 -1.49 2.98 9.25
CA ASN A 393 -1.51 1.69 8.55
C ASN A 393 -0.55 0.62 9.11
N ALA A 394 0.26 0.94 10.12
CA ALA A 394 1.15 -0.01 10.79
C ALA A 394 0.41 -1.20 11.45
N LEU A 395 -0.86 -1.03 11.83
CA LEU A 395 -1.73 -2.11 12.32
C LEU A 395 -2.65 -2.70 11.25
N GLU A 396 -2.50 -2.30 10.00
CA GLU A 396 -3.23 -2.87 8.86
C GLU A 396 -2.73 -4.26 8.49
N LEU A 397 -1.42 -4.53 8.68
CA LEU A 397 -0.75 -5.77 8.30
C LEU A 397 -0.12 -6.48 9.51
N GLY A 398 -0.27 -7.79 9.56
CA GLY A 398 0.60 -8.71 10.28
C GLY A 398 0.54 -8.75 11.81
N VAL A 399 -0.33 -8.00 12.47
CA VAL A 399 -0.48 -8.07 13.94
C VAL A 399 -1.81 -8.71 14.28
N ASP A 400 -1.77 -9.79 15.05
CA ASP A 400 -2.97 -10.43 15.56
C ASP A 400 -3.40 -9.76 16.88
N ILE A 401 -4.43 -8.93 16.81
CA ILE A 401 -5.01 -8.27 17.97
C ILE A 401 -6.39 -8.84 18.22
N GLU A 402 -6.52 -9.60 19.28
CA GLU A 402 -7.78 -10.16 19.70
C GLU A 402 -8.61 -9.17 20.52
N GLY A 403 -9.92 -9.32 20.45
CA GLY A 403 -10.85 -8.66 21.37
C GLY A 403 -11.17 -7.21 21.06
N LEU A 404 -10.98 -6.74 19.86
CA LEU A 404 -11.47 -5.45 19.38
C LEU A 404 -12.94 -5.57 18.94
N ASP A 405 -13.77 -4.61 19.35
CA ASP A 405 -15.20 -4.55 19.08
C ASP A 405 -15.52 -3.52 17.98
N ALA A 406 -14.74 -2.44 17.89
CA ALA A 406 -14.98 -1.37 16.94
C ALA A 406 -13.72 -0.84 16.26
N VAL A 407 -13.89 -0.36 15.01
CA VAL A 407 -12.87 0.37 14.26
C VAL A 407 -13.44 1.70 13.77
N VAL A 408 -12.65 2.78 13.90
CA VAL A 408 -12.96 4.10 13.35
C VAL A 408 -11.87 4.47 12.35
N LEU A 409 -12.27 4.80 11.12
CA LEU A 409 -11.37 5.19 10.05
C LEU A 409 -11.43 6.70 9.86
N SER A 410 -10.31 7.39 10.00
CA SER A 410 -10.15 8.82 9.77
C SER A 410 -9.84 9.08 8.30
N GLY A 411 -10.87 9.21 7.49
CA GLY A 411 -10.84 9.23 6.04
C GLY A 411 -10.82 7.83 5.42
N PHE A 412 -11.27 7.76 4.17
CA PHE A 412 -11.17 6.53 3.38
C PHE A 412 -9.70 6.16 3.15
N PRO A 413 -9.27 4.91 3.35
CA PRO A 413 -7.85 4.54 3.31
C PRO A 413 -7.22 4.51 1.91
N GLY A 414 -7.94 5.01 0.91
CA GLY A 414 -7.49 5.14 -0.48
C GLY A 414 -7.91 4.00 -1.38
N THR A 415 -8.17 2.80 -0.84
CA THR A 415 -8.62 1.63 -1.61
C THR A 415 -9.67 0.83 -0.84
N ILE A 416 -10.52 0.10 -1.58
CA ILE A 416 -11.51 -0.83 -1.01
C ILE A 416 -10.80 -1.99 -0.31
N SER A 417 -9.68 -2.45 -0.85
CA SER A 417 -8.87 -3.49 -0.23
C SER A 417 -8.40 -3.09 1.17
N SER A 418 -7.76 -1.91 1.32
CA SER A 418 -7.36 -1.38 2.63
C SER A 418 -8.54 -1.13 3.56
N PHE A 419 -9.66 -0.62 3.04
CA PHE A 419 -10.88 -0.45 3.83
C PHE A 419 -11.36 -1.78 4.42
N ARG A 420 -11.44 -2.83 3.60
CA ARG A 420 -11.83 -4.17 4.06
C ARG A 420 -10.83 -4.76 5.05
N GLN A 421 -9.52 -4.54 4.87
CA GLN A 421 -8.47 -5.00 5.77
C GLN A 421 -8.56 -4.31 7.14
N GLN A 422 -8.72 -2.98 7.16
CA GLN A 422 -8.87 -2.21 8.40
C GLN A 422 -10.16 -2.58 9.12
N CYS A 423 -11.27 -2.72 8.41
CA CYS A 423 -12.52 -3.24 8.98
C CYS A 423 -12.40 -4.68 9.47
N GLY A 424 -11.55 -5.50 8.84
CA GLY A 424 -11.28 -6.89 9.23
C GLY A 424 -10.43 -7.05 10.49
N ARG A 425 -9.96 -5.96 11.11
CA ARG A 425 -9.26 -6.00 12.40
C ARG A 425 -10.21 -6.21 13.57
N VAL A 426 -11.51 -6.02 13.39
CA VAL A 426 -12.55 -6.21 14.39
C VAL A 426 -13.49 -7.35 14.01
N GLY A 427 -14.23 -7.89 15.00
CA GLY A 427 -15.18 -8.97 14.78
C GLY A 427 -14.55 -10.34 14.55
N ARG A 428 -13.31 -10.57 14.97
CA ARG A 428 -12.68 -11.88 14.99
C ARG A 428 -13.43 -12.81 15.94
N SER A 429 -13.34 -14.12 15.75
CA SER A 429 -14.00 -15.13 16.58
C SER A 429 -15.53 -15.05 16.56
N ALA A 430 -16.13 -14.74 15.42
CA ALA A 430 -17.59 -14.70 15.19
C ALA A 430 -18.38 -13.69 16.08
N ARG A 431 -17.71 -12.71 16.69
CA ARG A 431 -18.35 -11.63 17.46
C ARG A 431 -18.86 -10.52 16.56
N SER A 432 -19.96 -9.89 16.97
CA SER A 432 -20.47 -8.69 16.30
C SER A 432 -19.51 -7.50 16.42
N SER A 433 -19.42 -6.67 15.39
CA SER A 433 -18.45 -5.56 15.33
C SER A 433 -19.04 -4.31 14.67
N LEU A 434 -18.43 -3.16 15.00
CA LEU A 434 -18.75 -1.85 14.43
C LEU A 434 -17.57 -1.30 13.64
N ALA A 435 -17.84 -0.80 12.45
CA ALA A 435 -16.90 0.02 11.68
C ALA A 435 -17.52 1.40 11.43
N VAL A 436 -16.77 2.48 11.64
CA VAL A 436 -17.22 3.83 11.31
C VAL A 436 -16.20 4.49 10.40
N LEU A 437 -16.60 4.85 9.18
CA LEU A 437 -15.81 5.64 8.26
C LEU A 437 -16.19 7.11 8.38
N VAL A 438 -15.28 7.94 8.90
CA VAL A 438 -15.42 9.40 8.95
C VAL A 438 -14.77 9.97 7.72
N ALA A 439 -15.55 10.56 6.81
CA ALA A 439 -15.05 11.06 5.54
C ALA A 439 -14.12 12.27 5.68
N GLY A 440 -13.08 12.29 4.85
CA GLY A 440 -12.28 13.47 4.56
C GLY A 440 -12.96 14.39 3.55
N GLU A 441 -12.30 15.53 3.27
CA GLU A 441 -12.80 16.54 2.33
C GLU A 441 -12.39 16.27 0.87
N ASP A 442 -11.54 15.26 0.61
CA ASP A 442 -11.02 15.00 -0.73
C ASP A 442 -12.05 14.33 -1.67
N GLN A 443 -11.74 14.32 -2.97
CA GLN A 443 -12.61 13.82 -4.04
C GLN A 443 -13.08 12.40 -3.76
N LEU A 444 -12.16 11.52 -3.38
CA LEU A 444 -12.42 10.10 -3.22
C LEU A 444 -13.36 9.82 -2.03
N ASP A 445 -13.07 10.44 -0.87
CA ASP A 445 -13.92 10.34 0.33
C ASP A 445 -15.34 10.84 0.02
N GLN A 446 -15.46 12.01 -0.61
CA GLN A 446 -16.76 12.59 -0.91
C GLN A 446 -17.53 11.84 -1.99
N TRP A 447 -16.83 11.23 -2.95
CA TRP A 447 -17.45 10.34 -3.92
C TRP A 447 -18.04 9.10 -3.24
N MET A 448 -17.29 8.45 -2.33
CA MET A 448 -17.77 7.31 -1.56
C MET A 448 -19.01 7.65 -0.70
N MET A 449 -19.06 8.86 -0.15
CA MET A 449 -20.24 9.31 0.62
C MET A 449 -21.45 9.55 -0.25
N ARG A 450 -21.29 9.92 -1.52
CA ARG A 450 -22.40 10.04 -2.49
C ARG A 450 -22.84 8.69 -3.04
N HIS A 451 -21.93 7.72 -3.13
CA HIS A 451 -22.16 6.39 -3.69
C HIS A 451 -21.89 5.27 -2.64
N PRO A 452 -22.60 5.26 -1.51
CA PRO A 452 -22.27 4.36 -0.40
C PRO A 452 -22.37 2.88 -0.77
N ARG A 453 -23.22 2.51 -1.74
CA ARG A 453 -23.36 1.12 -2.19
C ARG A 453 -22.14 0.62 -2.93
N GLU A 454 -21.43 1.48 -3.64
CA GLU A 454 -20.19 1.14 -4.36
C GLU A 454 -19.11 0.62 -3.40
N LEU A 455 -18.99 1.23 -2.21
CA LEU A 455 -18.03 0.79 -1.20
C LEU A 455 -18.18 -0.68 -0.81
N PHE A 456 -19.40 -1.19 -0.81
CA PHE A 456 -19.71 -2.56 -0.34
C PHE A 456 -19.84 -3.57 -1.48
N ARG A 457 -20.31 -3.15 -2.67
CA ARG A 457 -20.58 -4.03 -3.81
C ARG A 457 -19.42 -4.17 -4.77
N ARG A 458 -18.60 -3.13 -4.86
CA ARG A 458 -17.49 -3.11 -5.79
C ARG A 458 -16.43 -4.14 -5.42
N GLU A 459 -15.90 -4.82 -6.41
CA GLU A 459 -14.70 -5.63 -6.23
C GLU A 459 -13.51 -4.73 -5.85
N PRO A 460 -12.59 -5.22 -5.01
CA PRO A 460 -11.38 -4.48 -4.70
C PRO A 460 -10.57 -4.16 -5.96
N GLU A 461 -9.77 -3.13 -5.86
CA GLU A 461 -8.90 -2.70 -6.94
C GLU A 461 -7.86 -3.79 -7.26
N PRO A 462 -7.54 -4.02 -8.53
CA PRO A 462 -6.44 -4.90 -8.88
C PRO A 462 -5.10 -4.29 -8.50
N VAL A 463 -4.21 -5.12 -8.01
CA VAL A 463 -2.81 -4.76 -7.79
C VAL A 463 -2.10 -4.73 -9.13
N VAL A 464 -1.30 -3.69 -9.36
CA VAL A 464 -0.60 -3.47 -10.61
C VAL A 464 0.90 -3.57 -10.40
N ILE A 465 1.57 -4.30 -11.29
CA ILE A 465 3.02 -4.36 -11.44
C ILE A 465 3.39 -4.23 -12.92
N ASN A 466 4.61 -3.81 -13.22
CA ASN A 466 5.15 -3.73 -14.56
C ASN A 466 6.54 -4.41 -14.61
N PRO A 467 6.59 -5.75 -14.74
CA PRO A 467 7.87 -6.46 -14.83
C PRO A 467 8.67 -6.11 -16.10
N ASP A 468 7.99 -5.65 -17.16
CA ASP A 468 8.63 -5.25 -18.42
C ASP A 468 9.22 -3.84 -18.35
N ASN A 469 9.05 -3.14 -17.22
CA ASN A 469 9.71 -1.86 -16.99
C ASN A 469 11.22 -2.00 -17.17
N HIS A 470 11.75 -1.32 -18.17
CA HIS A 470 13.13 -1.36 -18.57
C HIS A 470 14.12 -1.00 -17.44
N HIS A 471 13.76 -0.01 -16.59
CA HIS A 471 14.57 0.39 -15.45
C HIS A 471 14.63 -0.67 -14.35
N VAL A 472 13.69 -1.61 -14.32
CA VAL A 472 13.65 -2.73 -13.40
C VAL A 472 14.28 -3.98 -14.05
N LEU A 473 13.92 -4.28 -15.28
CA LEU A 473 14.35 -5.47 -16.01
C LEU A 473 15.87 -5.54 -16.18
N LEU A 474 16.49 -4.48 -16.74
CA LEU A 474 17.92 -4.48 -17.08
C LEU A 474 18.84 -4.80 -15.90
N PRO A 475 18.68 -4.17 -14.72
CA PRO A 475 19.52 -4.51 -13.56
C PRO A 475 19.37 -5.96 -13.13
N HIS A 476 18.15 -6.53 -13.20
CA HIS A 476 17.93 -7.92 -12.83
C HIS A 476 18.46 -8.92 -13.87
N VAL A 477 18.44 -8.60 -15.15
CA VAL A 477 19.13 -9.38 -16.19
C VAL A 477 20.64 -9.38 -15.96
N GLY A 478 21.21 -8.24 -15.56
CA GLY A 478 22.61 -8.15 -15.14
C GLY A 478 22.92 -9.06 -13.94
N CYS A 479 22.07 -9.06 -12.90
CA CYS A 479 22.21 -9.98 -11.76
C CYS A 479 22.09 -11.44 -12.16
N ALA A 480 21.14 -11.77 -13.03
CA ALA A 480 20.98 -13.14 -13.52
C ALA A 480 22.21 -13.64 -14.28
N ALA A 481 22.87 -12.76 -15.06
CA ALA A 481 24.11 -13.07 -15.77
C ALA A 481 25.34 -13.23 -14.84
N ASP A 482 25.36 -12.50 -13.70
CA ASP A 482 26.39 -12.62 -12.65
C ASP A 482 26.23 -13.93 -11.86
N GLU A 483 25.00 -14.32 -11.56
CA GLU A 483 24.67 -15.57 -10.87
C GLU A 483 25.04 -16.80 -11.71
N MET A 484 24.68 -16.81 -12.98
CA MET A 484 25.01 -17.86 -13.96
C MET A 484 24.94 -17.28 -15.38
N PRO A 485 25.80 -17.75 -16.31
CA PRO A 485 25.71 -17.33 -17.72
C PRO A 485 24.31 -17.50 -18.27
N LEU A 486 23.75 -16.42 -18.85
CA LEU A 486 22.43 -16.45 -19.49
C LEU A 486 22.47 -17.27 -20.77
N ARG A 487 21.40 -18.03 -21.02
CA ARG A 487 21.20 -18.87 -22.19
C ARG A 487 19.94 -18.46 -22.94
N HIS A 488 19.83 -18.84 -24.19
CA HIS A 488 18.61 -18.60 -24.96
C HIS A 488 17.35 -19.25 -24.30
N THR A 489 17.52 -20.39 -23.67
CA THR A 489 16.45 -21.08 -22.93
C THR A 489 15.93 -20.31 -21.71
N ASP A 490 16.64 -19.28 -21.26
CA ASP A 490 16.16 -18.38 -20.19
C ASP A 490 15.02 -17.44 -20.67
N GLY A 491 14.79 -17.35 -22.00
CA GLY A 491 13.63 -16.67 -22.58
C GLY A 491 12.30 -17.18 -22.07
N ASP A 492 12.20 -18.47 -21.65
CA ASP A 492 11.00 -19.00 -21.00
C ASP A 492 10.60 -18.26 -19.71
N LEU A 493 11.56 -17.57 -19.05
CA LEU A 493 11.34 -16.88 -17.78
C LEU A 493 11.03 -15.39 -17.95
N TRP A 494 11.59 -14.73 -18.99
CA TRP A 494 11.47 -13.29 -19.20
C TRP A 494 10.72 -12.90 -20.49
N GLY A 495 10.48 -13.84 -21.39
CA GLY A 495 9.85 -13.54 -22.67
C GLY A 495 10.73 -12.76 -23.64
N GLU A 496 10.08 -12.11 -24.63
CA GLU A 496 10.73 -11.28 -25.65
C GLU A 496 11.62 -10.14 -25.12
N PRO A 497 11.29 -9.47 -23.98
CA PRO A 497 12.11 -8.38 -23.44
C PRO A 497 13.55 -8.80 -23.06
N LEU A 498 13.82 -10.12 -22.85
CA LEU A 498 15.15 -10.59 -22.49
C LEU A 498 16.20 -10.31 -23.57
N ASP A 499 15.86 -10.57 -24.84
CA ASP A 499 16.82 -10.41 -25.94
C ASP A 499 17.19 -8.93 -26.18
N GLU A 500 16.25 -8.02 -25.96
CA GLU A 500 16.49 -6.58 -26.02
C GLU A 500 17.35 -6.13 -24.84
N ALA A 501 17.04 -6.58 -23.63
CA ALA A 501 17.80 -6.30 -22.42
C ALA A 501 19.26 -6.78 -22.54
N ILE A 502 19.49 -7.99 -23.07
CA ILE A 502 20.84 -8.52 -23.32
C ILE A 502 21.57 -7.64 -24.33
N ARG A 503 20.95 -7.26 -25.45
CA ARG A 503 21.57 -6.39 -26.47
C ARG A 503 22.00 -5.05 -25.88
N GLU A 504 21.13 -4.40 -25.11
CA GLU A 504 21.46 -3.13 -24.48
C GLU A 504 22.59 -3.25 -23.46
N LEU A 505 22.55 -4.28 -22.61
CA LEU A 505 23.63 -4.50 -21.63
C LEU A 505 24.97 -4.85 -22.30
N VAL A 506 24.95 -5.49 -23.46
CA VAL A 506 26.19 -5.74 -24.27
C VAL A 506 26.69 -4.44 -24.87
N LEU A 507 25.82 -3.60 -25.44
CA LEU A 507 26.18 -2.28 -25.96
C LEU A 507 26.74 -1.34 -24.87
N GLY A 508 26.24 -1.49 -23.63
CA GLY A 508 26.73 -0.75 -22.47
C GLY A 508 27.93 -1.36 -21.76
N ASP A 509 28.64 -2.32 -22.36
CA ASP A 509 29.80 -3.04 -21.80
C ASP A 509 29.55 -3.73 -20.45
N ARG A 510 28.28 -4.01 -20.14
CA ARG A 510 27.89 -4.69 -18.89
C ARG A 510 27.78 -6.19 -19.04
N LEU A 511 27.44 -6.68 -20.22
CA LEU A 511 27.46 -8.09 -20.56
C LEU A 511 28.45 -8.37 -21.70
N ARG A 512 29.00 -9.57 -21.72
CA ARG A 512 29.81 -10.09 -22.80
C ARG A 512 29.27 -11.43 -23.26
N LEU A 513 29.16 -11.60 -24.58
CA LEU A 513 28.83 -12.88 -25.17
C LEU A 513 30.07 -13.78 -25.21
N VAL A 514 29.96 -14.97 -24.68
CA VAL A 514 31.01 -16.01 -24.67
C VAL A 514 30.46 -17.25 -25.39
N HIS A 515 31.28 -17.79 -26.27
CA HIS A 515 30.99 -19.07 -26.90
C HIS A 515 31.72 -20.15 -26.09
N THR A 516 30.98 -21.14 -25.60
CA THR A 516 31.62 -22.30 -24.97
C THR A 516 31.97 -23.32 -26.03
N ASP A 517 33.28 -23.67 -26.14
CA ASP A 517 33.75 -24.75 -26.98
C ASP A 517 33.16 -26.05 -26.42
N GLY A 518 32.12 -26.51 -27.04
CA GLY A 518 31.51 -27.79 -26.77
C GLY A 518 31.77 -28.74 -27.95
N ASP A 519 32.00 -29.99 -27.70
CA ASP A 519 32.20 -31.02 -28.72
C ASP A 519 31.06 -31.01 -29.73
N GLY A 520 31.33 -30.48 -30.92
CA GLY A 520 30.53 -30.60 -32.13
C GLY A 520 29.48 -29.54 -32.43
N LEU A 521 29.79 -28.79 -33.48
CA LEU A 521 28.90 -28.13 -34.46
C LEU A 521 27.92 -27.01 -34.09
N ARG A 522 27.57 -26.74 -32.84
CA ARG A 522 26.81 -25.52 -32.44
C ARG A 522 27.15 -25.09 -31.00
N SER A 523 28.12 -24.19 -30.85
CA SER A 523 28.36 -23.47 -29.60
C SER A 523 27.24 -22.43 -29.43
N GLU A 524 26.34 -22.59 -28.44
CA GLU A 524 25.35 -21.57 -28.11
C GLU A 524 26.02 -20.37 -27.40
N PRO A 525 25.79 -19.12 -27.83
CA PRO A 525 26.30 -17.96 -27.15
C PRO A 525 25.67 -17.85 -25.77
N ARG A 526 26.49 -17.50 -24.75
CA ARG A 526 26.05 -17.25 -23.37
C ARG A 526 26.42 -15.83 -23.00
N ALA A 527 25.50 -15.11 -22.38
CA ALA A 527 25.80 -13.78 -21.87
C ALA A 527 26.26 -13.87 -20.42
N VAL A 528 27.44 -13.28 -20.13
CA VAL A 528 28.06 -13.26 -18.82
C VAL A 528 28.24 -11.81 -18.35
N TRP A 529 28.17 -11.59 -17.04
CA TRP A 529 28.43 -10.27 -16.47
C TRP A 529 29.87 -9.86 -16.66
N SER A 530 30.09 -8.64 -17.14
CA SER A 530 31.40 -8.04 -17.38
C SER A 530 31.55 -6.65 -16.76
N GLY A 531 30.49 -6.16 -16.08
CA GLY A 531 30.52 -4.86 -15.39
C GLY A 531 31.45 -4.84 -14.18
N ARG A 532 31.75 -3.64 -13.66
CA ARG A 532 32.57 -3.48 -12.47
C ARG A 532 31.81 -3.83 -11.19
N GLY A 533 32.31 -4.82 -10.45
CA GLY A 533 31.73 -5.28 -9.19
C GLY A 533 30.44 -6.10 -9.38
N ALA A 534 29.87 -6.56 -8.28
CA ALA A 534 28.60 -7.28 -8.28
C ALA A 534 27.42 -6.32 -8.56
N PRO A 535 26.47 -6.68 -9.43
CA PRO A 535 25.35 -5.80 -9.78
C PRO A 535 24.30 -5.70 -8.66
N ALA A 536 24.09 -6.75 -7.87
CA ALA A 536 23.02 -6.82 -6.89
C ALA A 536 23.02 -5.67 -5.86
N PRO A 537 24.14 -5.24 -5.24
CA PRO A 537 24.12 -4.16 -4.27
C PRO A 537 23.76 -2.79 -4.84
N THR A 538 23.70 -2.64 -6.17
CA THR A 538 23.34 -1.38 -6.83
C THR A 538 21.83 -1.19 -7.04
N ILE A 539 21.02 -2.21 -6.72
CA ILE A 539 19.57 -2.22 -6.92
C ILE A 539 18.86 -1.96 -5.61
N GLY A 540 18.11 -0.86 -5.56
CA GLY A 540 17.12 -0.59 -4.50
C GLY A 540 15.76 -1.15 -4.89
N LEU A 541 15.24 -2.15 -4.17
CA LEU A 541 13.98 -2.80 -4.55
C LEU A 541 12.74 -1.91 -4.42
N ARG A 542 12.81 -0.85 -3.62
CA ARG A 542 11.66 0.06 -3.36
C ARG A 542 11.73 1.34 -4.17
N SER A 543 12.67 1.45 -5.09
CA SER A 543 12.89 2.65 -5.90
C SER A 543 13.31 2.26 -7.30
N ALA A 544 12.75 2.92 -8.32
CA ALA A 544 13.24 2.84 -9.69
C ALA A 544 14.37 3.85 -9.96
N SER A 545 14.67 4.74 -8.99
CA SER A 545 15.71 5.76 -9.13
C SER A 545 17.08 5.24 -8.74
N ARG A 546 18.12 5.80 -9.37
CA ARG A 546 19.52 5.43 -9.08
C ARG A 546 20.07 6.21 -7.89
N GLY A 547 19.66 5.86 -6.66
CA GLY A 547 20.30 6.29 -5.44
C GLY A 547 19.44 7.16 -4.53
N GLU A 548 20.02 7.52 -3.39
CA GLU A 548 19.39 8.30 -2.34
C GLU A 548 20.27 9.49 -1.96
N TYR A 549 19.62 10.57 -1.49
CA TYR A 549 20.27 11.69 -0.80
C TYR A 549 20.22 11.49 0.69
N ARG A 550 21.36 11.73 1.36
CA ARG A 550 21.45 11.67 2.83
C ARG A 550 21.13 13.03 3.42
N ILE A 551 20.28 13.06 4.42
CA ILE A 551 19.97 14.27 5.17
C ILE A 551 20.87 14.31 6.40
N ARG A 552 21.78 15.29 6.49
CA ARG A 552 22.80 15.39 7.54
C ARG A 552 22.58 16.58 8.44
N ARG A 553 22.75 16.33 9.73
CA ARG A 553 22.80 17.37 10.78
C ARG A 553 24.15 18.08 10.78
N PRO A 554 24.27 19.24 11.51
CA PRO A 554 25.53 19.96 11.63
C PRO A 554 26.66 19.15 12.28
N ASP A 555 26.34 18.19 13.14
CA ASP A 555 27.28 17.27 13.77
C ASP A 555 27.77 16.13 12.85
N GLY A 556 27.29 16.14 11.60
CA GLY A 556 27.64 15.12 10.59
C GLY A 556 26.82 13.83 10.69
N SER A 557 25.96 13.69 11.70
CA SER A 557 25.07 12.52 11.82
C SER A 557 24.01 12.50 10.72
N VAL A 558 23.61 11.31 10.28
CA VAL A 558 22.56 11.13 9.27
C VAL A 558 21.20 11.13 9.97
N LEU A 559 20.33 12.07 9.57
CA LEU A 559 18.95 12.18 10.03
C LEU A 559 18.03 11.18 9.32
N GLY A 560 18.26 10.97 8.02
CA GLY A 560 17.44 10.11 7.17
C GLY A 560 17.94 10.12 5.74
N THR A 561 17.20 9.48 4.85
CA THR A 561 17.43 9.49 3.41
C THR A 561 16.18 9.89 2.64
N VAL A 562 16.36 10.42 1.44
CA VAL A 562 15.30 10.72 0.49
C VAL A 562 15.69 10.20 -0.89
N ASP A 563 14.74 9.62 -1.62
CA ASP A 563 14.96 9.13 -2.98
C ASP A 563 15.45 10.24 -3.91
N ALA A 564 16.38 9.92 -4.80
CA ALA A 564 16.98 10.90 -5.69
C ALA A 564 15.96 11.61 -6.58
N SER A 565 14.90 10.92 -7.02
CA SER A 565 13.82 11.51 -7.83
C SER A 565 12.96 12.52 -7.07
N ARG A 566 12.98 12.49 -5.73
CA ARG A 566 12.18 13.38 -4.87
C ARG A 566 13.02 14.41 -4.10
N ALA A 567 14.34 14.35 -4.25
CA ALA A 567 15.24 15.20 -3.44
C ALA A 567 14.95 16.69 -3.65
N GLU A 568 14.86 17.13 -4.90
CA GLU A 568 14.54 18.52 -5.25
C GLU A 568 13.19 18.98 -4.69
N LEU A 569 12.19 18.14 -4.72
CA LEU A 569 10.85 18.48 -4.22
C LEU A 569 10.77 18.51 -2.70
N THR A 570 11.64 17.76 -2.01
CA THR A 570 11.49 17.51 -0.56
C THR A 570 12.53 18.24 0.27
N VAL A 571 13.78 18.30 -0.23
CA VAL A 571 14.94 18.82 0.51
C VAL A 571 15.73 19.85 -0.30
N HIS A 572 15.04 20.64 -1.17
CA HIS A 572 15.64 21.79 -1.85
C HIS A 572 16.21 22.80 -0.82
N THR A 573 17.13 23.62 -1.24
CA THR A 573 17.70 24.69 -0.39
C THR A 573 16.55 25.58 0.15
N GLN A 574 16.55 25.83 1.46
CA GLN A 574 15.54 26.52 2.26
C GLN A 574 14.22 25.73 2.49
N ALA A 575 14.09 24.49 2.04
CA ALA A 575 12.95 23.67 2.39
C ALA A 575 12.82 23.45 3.90
N VAL A 576 11.59 23.43 4.41
CA VAL A 576 11.29 22.98 5.78
C VAL A 576 10.91 21.51 5.73
N TYR A 577 11.88 20.66 6.12
CA TYR A 577 11.73 19.22 6.14
C TYR A 577 11.28 18.73 7.52
N LEU A 578 10.21 17.94 7.56
CA LEU A 578 9.68 17.39 8.81
C LEU A 578 10.21 15.97 9.03
N HIS A 579 11.03 15.76 10.07
CA HIS A 579 11.53 14.45 10.46
C HIS A 579 11.06 14.07 11.87
N GLN A 580 10.30 13.00 12.00
CA GLN A 580 9.74 12.52 13.28
C GLN A 580 9.01 13.61 14.10
N GLY A 581 8.31 14.52 13.41
CA GLY A 581 7.59 15.63 14.03
C GLY A 581 8.45 16.86 14.35
N MET A 582 9.77 16.77 14.17
CA MET A 582 10.70 17.89 14.33
C MET A 582 10.97 18.57 12.99
N PRO A 583 10.78 19.89 12.89
CA PRO A 583 11.07 20.64 11.68
C PRO A 583 12.57 20.91 11.54
N TRP A 584 13.06 20.79 10.31
CA TRP A 584 14.44 21.02 9.91
C TRP A 584 14.47 21.89 8.67
N ARG A 585 15.26 22.93 8.67
CA ARG A 585 15.46 23.77 7.49
C ARG A 585 16.70 23.31 6.74
N VAL A 586 16.53 23.06 5.42
CA VAL A 586 17.65 22.72 4.54
C VAL A 586 18.46 23.97 4.24
N ILE A 587 19.75 23.92 4.52
CA ILE A 587 20.70 25.02 4.22
C ILE A 587 21.21 24.87 2.80
N GLU A 588 21.53 23.65 2.40
CA GLU A 588 22.17 23.34 1.14
C GLU A 588 21.80 21.94 0.67
N LEU A 589 21.50 21.79 -0.61
CA LEU A 589 21.38 20.50 -1.31
C LEU A 589 22.60 20.31 -2.22
N ASP A 590 23.56 19.46 -1.79
CA ASP A 590 24.77 19.15 -2.56
C ASP A 590 24.52 17.90 -3.45
N HIS A 591 24.35 18.14 -4.76
CA HIS A 591 24.14 17.09 -5.75
C HIS A 591 25.36 16.20 -5.97
N ARG A 592 26.58 16.76 -5.79
CA ARG A 592 27.82 16.05 -6.01
C ARG A 592 28.04 14.95 -4.97
N THR A 593 27.74 15.25 -3.70
CA THR A 593 27.86 14.29 -2.58
C THR A 593 26.55 13.59 -2.26
N ARG A 594 25.45 13.97 -2.94
CA ARG A 594 24.07 13.55 -2.64
C ARG A 594 23.71 13.73 -1.17
N THR A 595 23.90 14.95 -0.70
CA THR A 595 23.68 15.27 0.72
C THR A 595 22.88 16.57 0.85
N ALA A 596 21.81 16.51 1.66
CA ALA A 596 21.08 17.68 2.12
C ALA A 596 21.56 18.05 3.54
N HIS A 597 22.09 19.25 3.72
CA HIS A 597 22.52 19.76 5.02
C HIS A 597 21.37 20.50 5.70
N VAL A 598 21.04 20.13 6.95
CA VAL A 598 19.87 20.69 7.65
C VAL A 598 20.24 21.25 9.02
N VAL A 599 19.49 22.24 9.47
CA VAL A 599 19.52 22.80 10.84
C VAL A 599 18.15 22.74 11.46
N PRO A 600 18.01 22.74 12.80
CA PRO A 600 16.72 22.86 13.46
C PRO A 600 15.95 24.09 12.97
N ASP A 601 14.65 23.97 12.81
CA ASP A 601 13.73 25.05 12.44
C ASP A 601 12.71 25.31 13.56
N ASP A 602 12.10 26.51 13.60
CA ASP A 602 11.11 26.86 14.62
C ASP A 602 9.74 26.22 14.41
N GLY A 603 9.49 25.70 13.22
CA GLY A 603 8.24 25.01 12.88
C GLY A 603 7.04 25.92 12.69
N LEU A 604 7.23 27.23 12.59
CA LEU A 604 6.15 28.21 12.39
C LEU A 604 5.70 28.26 10.93
N THR A 605 6.55 27.79 10.02
CA THR A 605 6.30 27.81 8.57
C THR A 605 6.51 26.43 7.94
N TYR A 606 5.95 26.25 6.76
CA TYR A 606 6.24 25.13 5.87
C TYR A 606 6.47 25.63 4.44
N THR A 607 7.14 24.84 3.63
CA THR A 607 7.43 25.15 2.22
C THR A 607 6.62 24.25 1.28
N GLN A 608 6.12 24.85 0.21
CA GLN A 608 5.43 24.18 -0.88
C GLN A 608 6.10 24.54 -2.19
N THR A 609 6.62 23.55 -2.91
CA THR A 609 7.33 23.74 -4.19
C THR A 609 6.37 24.18 -5.29
N ARG A 610 6.91 24.97 -6.25
CA ARG A 610 6.27 25.30 -7.53
C ARG A 610 7.12 24.74 -8.64
N SER A 611 6.47 24.11 -9.62
CA SER A 611 7.14 23.52 -10.77
C SER A 611 6.36 23.80 -12.05
N SER A 612 7.06 23.87 -13.15
CA SER A 612 6.49 23.75 -14.49
C SER A 612 6.79 22.36 -15.04
N SER A 613 5.87 21.79 -15.78
CA SER A 613 6.07 20.52 -16.47
C SER A 613 5.62 20.64 -17.91
N ASP A 614 6.41 20.05 -18.79
CA ASP A 614 6.10 19.86 -20.20
C ASP A 614 6.12 18.38 -20.54
N ILE A 615 5.41 17.96 -21.58
CA ILE A 615 5.28 16.56 -21.93
C ILE A 615 5.40 16.35 -23.44
N ARG A 616 6.07 15.27 -23.81
CA ARG A 616 6.23 14.83 -25.19
C ARG A 616 5.83 13.36 -25.32
N ILE A 617 5.01 13.02 -26.30
CA ILE A 617 4.66 11.65 -26.62
C ILE A 617 5.82 11.02 -27.39
N VAL A 618 6.39 9.94 -26.85
CA VAL A 618 7.51 9.22 -27.47
C VAL A 618 6.96 8.11 -28.37
N ASP A 619 5.95 7.38 -27.87
CA ASP A 619 5.40 6.21 -28.54
C ASP A 619 3.93 6.00 -28.13
N GLU A 620 3.06 5.82 -29.11
CA GLU A 620 1.66 5.48 -28.90
C GLU A 620 1.49 3.98 -29.14
N ARG A 621 1.18 3.22 -28.09
CA ARG A 621 1.06 1.75 -28.15
C ARG A 621 -0.36 1.28 -28.37
N LEU A 622 -1.31 1.94 -27.71
CA LEU A 622 -2.74 1.62 -27.77
C LEU A 622 -3.54 2.88 -27.96
N ALA A 623 -4.60 2.80 -28.75
CA ALA A 623 -5.59 3.86 -28.89
C ALA A 623 -6.99 3.27 -29.03
N SER A 624 -7.97 3.99 -28.49
CA SER A 624 -9.40 3.67 -28.61
C SER A 624 -10.21 4.95 -28.57
N THR A 625 -11.50 4.84 -28.86
CA THR A 625 -12.44 5.96 -28.74
C THR A 625 -13.59 5.53 -27.85
N ILE A 626 -13.93 6.37 -26.89
CA ILE A 626 -15.12 6.23 -26.05
C ILE A 626 -16.02 7.40 -26.39
N ASP A 627 -17.17 7.10 -27.00
CA ASP A 627 -18.07 8.08 -27.61
C ASP A 627 -17.29 9.00 -28.60
N ASP A 628 -17.13 10.30 -28.30
CA ASP A 628 -16.35 11.23 -29.13
C ASP A 628 -14.96 11.56 -28.55
N LEU A 629 -14.55 10.88 -27.46
CA LEU A 629 -13.27 11.09 -26.83
C LEU A 629 -12.23 10.07 -27.29
N ARG A 630 -11.18 10.52 -27.94
CA ARG A 630 -10.02 9.67 -28.26
C ARG A 630 -9.14 9.50 -27.04
N ILE A 631 -8.84 8.26 -26.71
CA ILE A 631 -7.99 7.86 -25.57
C ILE A 631 -6.83 7.05 -26.12
N ALA A 632 -5.63 7.35 -25.65
CA ALA A 632 -4.46 6.58 -26.03
C ALA A 632 -3.57 6.29 -24.82
N PHE A 633 -2.73 5.27 -24.94
CA PHE A 633 -1.75 4.83 -23.95
C PHE A 633 -0.41 4.60 -24.63
N GLY A 634 0.67 4.97 -23.98
CA GLY A 634 2.00 4.75 -24.48
C GLY A 634 3.08 5.38 -23.64
N ARG A 635 4.26 5.58 -24.21
CA ARG A 635 5.43 6.13 -23.56
C ARG A 635 5.51 7.64 -23.78
N VAL A 636 5.83 8.36 -22.72
CA VAL A 636 5.99 9.80 -22.71
C VAL A 636 7.28 10.21 -22.01
N GLU A 637 7.77 11.37 -22.36
CA GLU A 637 8.86 12.06 -21.68
C GLU A 637 8.29 13.31 -21.02
N VAL A 638 8.39 13.37 -19.70
CA VAL A 638 7.93 14.51 -18.89
C VAL A 638 9.16 15.29 -18.45
N THR A 639 9.28 16.52 -18.92
CA THR A 639 10.31 17.47 -18.47
C THR A 639 9.73 18.35 -17.38
N SER A 640 10.31 18.32 -16.21
CA SER A 640 9.87 19.11 -15.06
C SER A 640 11.00 19.99 -14.55
N GLN A 641 10.68 21.24 -14.20
CA GLN A 641 11.61 22.19 -13.60
C GLN A 641 10.99 22.82 -12.36
N LEU A 642 11.73 22.81 -11.25
CA LEU A 642 11.37 23.56 -10.08
C LEU A 642 11.61 25.03 -10.35
N THR A 643 10.54 25.85 -10.31
CA THR A 643 10.63 27.28 -10.55
C THR A 643 10.70 28.11 -9.28
N GLY A 644 10.38 27.50 -8.12
CA GLY A 644 10.40 28.16 -6.84
C GLY A 644 9.68 27.40 -5.75
N PHE A 645 9.46 28.07 -4.63
CA PHE A 645 8.62 27.58 -3.54
C PHE A 645 7.86 28.72 -2.87
N GLU A 646 6.76 28.37 -2.23
CA GLU A 646 5.99 29.23 -1.36
C GLU A 646 6.29 28.87 0.10
N ARG A 647 6.56 29.87 0.93
CA ARG A 647 6.62 29.74 2.37
C ARG A 647 5.28 30.16 2.98
N ARG A 648 4.66 29.28 3.74
CA ARG A 648 3.33 29.47 4.31
C ARG A 648 3.35 29.28 5.81
N SER A 649 2.48 30.01 6.53
CA SER A 649 2.25 29.84 7.96
C SER A 649 1.62 28.47 8.26
N VAL A 650 2.11 27.78 9.29
CA VAL A 650 1.51 26.52 9.76
C VAL A 650 0.14 26.73 10.40
N GLU A 651 -0.06 27.88 11.08
CA GLU A 651 -1.28 28.17 11.84
C GLU A 651 -2.47 28.53 10.93
N ARG A 652 -2.23 29.41 9.92
CA ARG A 652 -3.29 29.96 9.07
C ARG A 652 -3.21 29.55 7.63
N HIS A 653 -2.15 28.84 7.22
CA HIS A 653 -1.84 28.48 5.83
C HIS A 653 -1.69 29.69 4.88
N GLU A 654 -1.52 30.87 5.44
CA GLU A 654 -1.33 32.12 4.69
C GLU A 654 0.03 32.12 3.99
N LEU A 655 0.05 32.63 2.76
CA LEU A 655 1.28 32.85 2.01
C LEU A 655 2.09 33.97 2.68
N ILE A 656 3.33 33.66 3.06
CA ILE A 656 4.27 34.62 3.65
C ILE A 656 5.17 35.20 2.56
N GLU A 657 5.77 34.36 1.73
CA GLU A 657 6.65 34.78 0.65
C GLU A 657 6.69 33.76 -0.50
N ARG A 658 7.08 34.23 -1.69
CA ARG A 658 7.40 33.41 -2.86
C ARG A 658 8.88 33.56 -3.16
N CYS A 659 9.59 32.45 -3.21
CA CYS A 659 11.03 32.39 -3.50
C CYS A 659 11.24 31.68 -4.83
N ALA A 660 12.04 32.28 -5.71
CA ALA A 660 12.51 31.59 -6.92
C ALA A 660 13.58 30.57 -6.56
N LEU A 661 13.60 29.46 -7.29
CA LEU A 661 14.67 28.45 -7.27
C LEU A 661 15.21 28.29 -8.68
N GLU A 662 16.52 28.21 -8.80
CA GLU A 662 17.18 27.78 -10.01
C GLU A 662 17.52 26.29 -9.82
N ALA A 663 16.68 25.42 -10.33
CA ALA A 663 16.92 23.98 -10.34
C ALA A 663 17.12 23.50 -11.78
N ASP A 664 17.89 22.45 -11.94
CA ASP A 664 18.07 21.80 -13.25
C ASP A 664 16.76 21.17 -13.71
N GLU A 665 16.57 21.07 -15.02
CA GLU A 665 15.48 20.31 -15.61
C GLU A 665 15.64 18.82 -15.26
N SER A 666 14.54 18.20 -14.88
CA SER A 666 14.42 16.77 -14.62
C SER A 666 13.60 16.12 -15.72
N VAL A 667 14.13 15.10 -16.37
CA VAL A 667 13.45 14.35 -17.40
C VAL A 667 13.04 12.99 -16.87
N LEU A 668 11.75 12.68 -16.98
CA LEU A 668 11.13 11.41 -16.60
C LEU A 668 10.60 10.71 -17.86
N ASP A 669 11.25 9.61 -18.27
CA ASP A 669 10.72 8.68 -19.27
C ASP A 669 9.77 7.71 -18.55
N THR A 670 8.48 7.71 -18.93
CA THR A 670 7.45 6.94 -18.23
C THR A 670 6.29 6.56 -19.15
N GLU A 671 5.28 5.88 -18.58
CA GLU A 671 4.03 5.54 -19.27
C GLU A 671 2.91 6.50 -18.88
N ALA A 672 2.02 6.77 -19.86
CA ALA A 672 0.88 7.65 -19.66
C ALA A 672 -0.36 7.18 -20.43
N ILE A 673 -1.52 7.60 -19.94
CA ILE A 673 -2.77 7.66 -20.67
C ILE A 673 -3.05 9.13 -20.99
N TRP A 674 -3.60 9.41 -22.19
CA TRP A 674 -4.04 10.76 -22.54
C TRP A 674 -5.36 10.76 -23.30
N TRP A 675 -6.08 11.87 -23.15
CA TRP A 675 -7.36 12.14 -23.79
C TRP A 675 -7.23 13.37 -24.67
N THR A 676 -7.76 13.31 -25.88
CA THR A 676 -7.74 14.42 -26.82
C THR A 676 -9.16 14.85 -27.20
N PHE A 677 -9.38 16.16 -27.21
CA PHE A 677 -10.67 16.77 -27.51
C PHE A 677 -10.64 17.38 -28.91
N ASP A 678 -11.47 16.88 -29.82
CA ASP A 678 -11.54 17.38 -31.16
C ASP A 678 -12.36 18.69 -31.27
N GLN A 679 -12.31 19.33 -32.43
CA GLN A 679 -13.01 20.57 -32.65
C GLN A 679 -14.55 20.45 -32.51
N THR A 680 -15.10 19.26 -32.75
CA THR A 680 -16.55 19.02 -32.68
C THR A 680 -16.98 19.02 -31.22
N VAL A 681 -16.21 18.34 -30.35
CA VAL A 681 -16.43 18.33 -28.89
C VAL A 681 -16.31 19.75 -28.32
N LEU A 682 -15.27 20.50 -28.73
CA LEU A 682 -15.08 21.90 -28.29
C LEU A 682 -16.28 22.79 -28.67
N GLN A 683 -16.74 22.70 -29.90
CA GLN A 683 -17.90 23.50 -30.32
C GLN A 683 -19.17 23.13 -29.59
N ARG A 684 -19.39 21.84 -29.34
CA ARG A 684 -20.57 21.34 -28.67
C ARG A 684 -20.57 21.69 -27.18
N SER A 685 -19.41 21.68 -26.54
CA SER A 685 -19.27 22.03 -25.12
C SER A 685 -19.55 23.49 -24.84
N GLY A 686 -19.41 24.38 -25.83
CA GLY A 686 -19.54 25.82 -25.66
C GLY A 686 -18.41 26.47 -24.80
N VAL A 687 -17.35 25.73 -24.50
CA VAL A 687 -16.22 26.23 -23.72
C VAL A 687 -15.39 27.19 -24.59
N HIS A 688 -15.19 28.41 -24.13
CA HIS A 688 -14.38 29.42 -24.83
C HIS A 688 -12.88 29.11 -24.70
N ASN A 689 -12.09 29.58 -25.69
CA ASN A 689 -10.65 29.34 -25.69
C ASN A 689 -9.94 29.87 -24.41
N ASP A 690 -10.43 30.96 -23.83
CA ASP A 690 -9.86 31.56 -22.61
C ASP A 690 -10.13 30.69 -21.35
N ASP A 691 -11.24 29.92 -21.33
CA ASP A 691 -11.63 29.04 -20.23
C ASP A 691 -11.06 27.62 -20.38
N LEU A 692 -10.63 27.28 -21.61
CA LEU A 692 -10.14 25.94 -21.93
C LEU A 692 -8.95 25.45 -21.06
N PRO A 693 -7.93 26.28 -20.74
CA PRO A 693 -6.86 25.85 -19.83
C PRO A 693 -7.39 25.44 -18.45
N GLY A 694 -8.34 26.23 -17.90
CA GLY A 694 -8.99 25.96 -16.61
C GLY A 694 -9.85 24.70 -16.65
N ALA A 695 -10.56 24.46 -17.75
CA ALA A 695 -11.40 23.28 -17.96
C ALA A 695 -10.56 21.99 -18.01
N LEU A 696 -9.49 21.97 -18.80
CA LEU A 696 -8.59 20.81 -18.92
C LEU A 696 -7.88 20.50 -17.60
N HIS A 697 -7.41 21.52 -16.89
CA HIS A 697 -6.74 21.38 -15.59
C HIS A 697 -7.70 20.86 -14.49
N ALA A 698 -8.93 21.33 -14.47
CA ALA A 698 -9.94 20.83 -13.56
C ALA A 698 -10.34 19.38 -13.86
N ALA A 699 -10.45 19.00 -15.14
CA ALA A 699 -10.71 17.62 -15.57
C ALA A 699 -9.54 16.69 -15.19
N GLU A 700 -8.29 17.12 -15.38
CA GLU A 700 -7.08 16.40 -14.95
C GLU A 700 -7.11 16.11 -13.44
N HIS A 701 -7.35 17.13 -12.61
CA HIS A 701 -7.37 16.98 -11.15
C HIS A 701 -8.49 16.06 -10.66
N ALA A 702 -9.68 16.17 -11.25
CA ALA A 702 -10.81 15.30 -10.91
C ALA A 702 -10.50 13.84 -11.25
N ALA A 703 -9.90 13.61 -12.41
CA ALA A 703 -9.50 12.28 -12.87
C ALA A 703 -8.43 11.64 -12.00
N ILE A 704 -7.37 12.37 -11.67
CA ILE A 704 -6.32 11.89 -10.76
C ILE A 704 -6.90 11.60 -9.38
N GLY A 705 -7.81 12.45 -8.89
CA GLY A 705 -8.42 12.31 -7.57
C GLY A 705 -9.25 11.03 -7.42
N ILE A 706 -9.89 10.57 -8.49
CA ILE A 706 -10.77 9.39 -8.50
C ILE A 706 -10.08 8.11 -9.02
N LEU A 707 -8.90 8.22 -9.61
CA LEU A 707 -8.15 7.08 -10.18
C LEU A 707 -7.93 5.92 -9.22
N PRO A 708 -7.70 6.13 -7.90
CA PRO A 708 -7.54 5.04 -6.95
C PRO A 708 -8.72 4.06 -6.87
N LEU A 709 -9.90 4.41 -7.38
CA LEU A 709 -11.02 3.47 -7.53
C LEU A 709 -10.79 2.38 -8.59
N PHE A 710 -9.84 2.56 -9.49
CA PHE A 710 -9.66 1.72 -10.67
C PHE A 710 -8.32 1.01 -10.69
N ALA A 711 -7.33 1.54 -10.00
CA ALA A 711 -6.00 0.97 -9.85
C ALA A 711 -5.52 1.16 -8.41
N LEU A 712 -4.89 0.13 -7.82
CA LEU A 712 -4.34 0.23 -6.48
C LEU A 712 -3.10 1.12 -6.50
N CYS A 713 -3.33 2.42 -6.42
CA CYS A 713 -2.31 3.48 -6.43
C CYS A 713 -2.59 4.53 -5.36
N ASP A 714 -1.54 5.26 -4.98
CA ASP A 714 -1.66 6.51 -4.25
C ASP A 714 -1.67 7.67 -5.25
N ARG A 715 -2.30 8.80 -4.90
CA ARG A 715 -2.24 10.00 -5.75
C ARG A 715 -0.81 10.52 -6.00
N TRP A 716 0.17 10.07 -5.19
CA TRP A 716 1.59 10.36 -5.39
C TRP A 716 2.28 9.43 -6.40
N ASP A 717 1.64 8.35 -6.80
CA ASP A 717 2.16 7.41 -7.80
C ASP A 717 1.91 7.87 -9.23
N VAL A 718 1.10 8.93 -9.42
CA VAL A 718 0.76 9.51 -10.73
C VAL A 718 0.99 11.01 -10.75
N GLY A 719 1.25 11.57 -11.92
CA GLY A 719 1.26 12.99 -12.23
C GLY A 719 0.29 13.30 -13.37
N GLY A 720 0.09 14.58 -13.66
CA GLY A 720 -0.70 15.00 -14.79
C GLY A 720 -0.16 16.26 -15.46
N VAL A 721 -0.47 16.41 -16.72
CA VAL A 721 -0.23 17.60 -17.53
C VAL A 721 -1.44 17.82 -18.42
N SER A 722 -1.98 19.03 -18.40
CA SER A 722 -3.08 19.44 -19.27
C SER A 722 -2.70 20.68 -20.06
N THR A 723 -2.98 20.66 -21.35
CA THR A 723 -2.62 21.75 -22.26
C THR A 723 -3.69 21.99 -23.33
N PRO A 724 -3.99 23.26 -23.69
CA PRO A 724 -4.91 23.57 -24.78
C PRO A 724 -4.38 23.13 -26.14
N LEU A 725 -3.06 22.89 -26.25
CA LEU A 725 -2.45 22.42 -27.48
C LEU A 725 -1.20 21.60 -27.16
N LEU A 726 -1.31 20.29 -27.27
CA LEU A 726 -0.15 19.41 -27.26
C LEU A 726 0.39 19.28 -28.67
N VAL A 727 1.68 19.57 -28.86
CA VAL A 727 2.32 19.59 -30.20
C VAL A 727 2.17 18.25 -30.91
N ASP A 728 2.34 17.15 -30.15
CA ASP A 728 2.33 15.78 -30.73
C ASP A 728 0.92 15.34 -31.19
N THR A 729 -0.15 15.86 -30.59
CA THR A 729 -1.54 15.53 -30.95
C THR A 729 -2.17 16.61 -31.82
N GLY A 730 -1.66 17.84 -31.80
CA GLY A 730 -2.25 19.01 -32.43
C GLY A 730 -3.59 19.44 -31.81
N MET A 731 -3.95 18.94 -30.60
CA MET A 731 -5.26 19.10 -29.98
C MET A 731 -5.13 19.41 -28.48
N PRO A 732 -6.20 19.96 -27.87
CA PRO A 732 -6.33 20.02 -26.41
C PRO A 732 -6.22 18.63 -25.79
N THR A 733 -5.36 18.49 -24.83
CA THR A 733 -4.99 17.17 -24.29
C THR A 733 -4.88 17.21 -22.78
N VAL A 734 -5.41 16.18 -22.11
CA VAL A 734 -5.18 15.83 -20.72
C VAL A 734 -4.35 14.56 -20.68
N VAL A 735 -3.23 14.60 -19.99
CA VAL A 735 -2.31 13.46 -19.83
C VAL A 735 -2.21 13.10 -18.36
N ILE A 736 -2.35 11.82 -18.03
CA ILE A 736 -2.08 11.26 -16.69
C ILE A 736 -0.96 10.24 -16.84
N HIS A 737 0.16 10.47 -16.17
CA HIS A 737 1.35 9.66 -16.29
C HIS A 737 1.76 9.01 -14.95
N ASP A 738 2.44 7.89 -15.03
CA ASP A 738 3.10 7.30 -13.85
C ASP A 738 4.22 8.24 -13.36
N ALA A 739 4.34 8.38 -12.04
CA ALA A 739 5.36 9.25 -11.42
C ALA A 739 6.74 8.56 -11.28
N LEU A 740 6.89 7.36 -11.83
CA LEU A 740 8.11 6.54 -11.70
C LEU A 740 8.72 6.22 -13.08
N PRO A 741 10.04 6.18 -13.18
CA PRO A 741 10.74 5.85 -14.44
C PRO A 741 10.25 4.51 -15.02
N GLY A 742 9.94 4.52 -16.32
CA GLY A 742 9.46 3.34 -17.04
C GLY A 742 8.03 2.89 -16.70
N GLY A 743 7.34 3.61 -15.82
CA GLY A 743 5.98 3.33 -15.39
C GLY A 743 5.86 2.23 -14.34
N SER A 744 4.86 2.34 -13.50
CA SER A 744 4.50 1.36 -12.47
C SER A 744 3.38 0.42 -12.91
N GLY A 745 2.77 0.71 -14.10
CA GLY A 745 1.62 0.02 -14.66
C GLY A 745 0.26 0.67 -14.35
N VAL A 746 0.24 1.75 -13.57
CA VAL A 746 -1.01 2.47 -13.22
C VAL A 746 -1.65 3.09 -14.46
N ALA A 747 -0.86 3.71 -15.35
CA ALA A 747 -1.35 4.29 -16.60
C ALA A 747 -1.97 3.22 -17.53
N SER A 748 -1.39 2.02 -17.60
CA SER A 748 -1.93 0.90 -18.35
C SER A 748 -3.28 0.44 -17.79
N MET A 749 -3.41 0.38 -16.44
CA MET A 749 -4.68 0.05 -15.79
C MET A 749 -5.73 1.14 -15.98
N ALA A 750 -5.34 2.42 -15.93
CA ALA A 750 -6.22 3.54 -16.21
C ALA A 750 -6.79 3.45 -17.63
N TYR A 751 -5.98 3.03 -18.62
CA TYR A 751 -6.44 2.80 -19.99
C TYR A 751 -7.47 1.67 -20.08
N ARG A 752 -7.22 0.54 -19.41
CA ARG A 752 -8.18 -0.60 -19.36
C ARG A 752 -9.50 -0.23 -18.69
N ALA A 753 -9.47 0.65 -17.69
CA ALA A 753 -10.63 1.12 -16.95
C ALA A 753 -11.23 2.42 -17.49
N ALA A 754 -10.74 2.95 -18.62
CA ALA A 754 -10.96 4.33 -19.09
C ALA A 754 -12.45 4.73 -19.12
N GLN A 755 -13.35 3.88 -19.63
CA GLN A 755 -14.77 4.19 -19.68
C GLN A 755 -15.38 4.46 -18.30
N ARG A 756 -15.08 3.59 -17.33
CA ARG A 756 -15.57 3.75 -15.95
C ARG A 756 -14.90 4.92 -15.23
N HIS A 757 -13.61 5.12 -15.51
CA HIS A 757 -12.84 6.22 -14.93
C HIS A 757 -13.35 7.58 -15.40
N LEU A 758 -13.60 7.73 -16.70
CA LEU A 758 -14.17 8.95 -17.29
C LEU A 758 -15.58 9.24 -16.74
N ALA A 759 -16.44 8.21 -16.65
CA ALA A 759 -17.79 8.37 -16.10
C ALA A 759 -17.74 8.83 -14.62
N ALA A 760 -16.83 8.26 -13.80
CA ALA A 760 -16.65 8.69 -12.41
C ALA A 760 -16.04 10.09 -12.31
N THR A 761 -15.16 10.48 -13.22
CA THR A 761 -14.59 11.83 -13.32
C THR A 761 -15.70 12.86 -13.59
N LEU A 762 -16.56 12.58 -14.57
CA LEU A 762 -17.70 13.45 -14.89
C LEU A 762 -18.67 13.56 -13.69
N ASP A 763 -18.97 12.44 -13.03
CA ASP A 763 -19.84 12.45 -11.84
C ASP A 763 -19.25 13.31 -10.71
N VAL A 764 -17.93 13.29 -10.47
CA VAL A 764 -17.26 14.17 -9.49
C VAL A 764 -17.43 15.65 -9.86
N LEU A 765 -17.30 16.00 -11.14
CA LEU A 765 -17.44 17.36 -11.63
C LEU A 765 -18.89 17.88 -11.48
N GLU A 766 -19.88 17.10 -11.87
CA GLU A 766 -21.28 17.47 -11.87
C GLU A 766 -21.95 17.41 -10.50
N SER A 767 -21.61 16.41 -9.67
CA SER A 767 -22.29 16.19 -8.39
C SER A 767 -21.85 17.14 -7.28
N CYS A 768 -20.71 17.85 -7.42
CA CYS A 768 -20.24 18.82 -6.44
C CYS A 768 -20.96 20.17 -6.61
N ARG A 769 -21.61 20.67 -5.56
CA ARG A 769 -22.40 21.91 -5.58
C ARG A 769 -21.59 23.18 -5.36
N CYS A 770 -20.26 23.13 -5.22
CA CYS A 770 -19.43 24.30 -5.05
C CYS A 770 -19.42 25.17 -6.34
N ALA A 771 -19.28 26.49 -6.19
CA ALA A 771 -19.33 27.42 -7.33
C ALA A 771 -18.01 27.45 -8.14
N ASN A 772 -16.85 27.40 -7.46
CA ASN A 772 -15.56 27.70 -8.10
C ASN A 772 -14.51 26.58 -7.96
N GLY A 773 -14.97 25.34 -7.70
CA GLY A 773 -14.06 24.23 -7.39
C GLY A 773 -13.64 24.20 -5.91
N CYS A 774 -13.52 23.00 -5.35
CA CYS A 774 -13.13 22.77 -3.97
C CYS A 774 -12.30 21.47 -3.84
N PRO A 775 -11.75 21.16 -2.65
CA PRO A 775 -11.01 19.90 -2.43
C PRO A 775 -11.81 18.63 -2.74
N SER A 776 -13.15 18.72 -2.67
CA SER A 776 -14.05 17.57 -2.94
C SER A 776 -14.30 17.32 -4.44
N CYS A 777 -13.78 18.15 -5.33
CA CYS A 777 -13.97 18.00 -6.79
C CYS A 777 -12.69 18.23 -7.62
N VAL A 778 -12.15 19.46 -7.67
CA VAL A 778 -11.07 19.80 -8.62
C VAL A 778 -9.79 20.33 -7.98
N GLN A 779 -9.79 20.69 -6.68
CA GLN A 779 -8.57 21.17 -6.05
C GLN A 779 -7.66 20.01 -5.63
N SER A 780 -6.38 20.11 -5.99
CA SER A 780 -5.36 19.11 -5.65
C SER A 780 -4.28 19.73 -4.74
N PRO A 781 -3.91 19.06 -3.64
CA PRO A 781 -2.81 19.51 -2.78
C PRO A 781 -1.44 19.35 -3.44
N LYS A 782 -1.36 18.64 -4.58
CA LYS A 782 -0.13 18.38 -5.35
C LYS A 782 0.10 19.36 -6.48
N CYS A 783 -0.87 20.22 -6.77
CA CYS A 783 -0.80 21.10 -7.93
C CYS A 783 0.41 22.04 -7.86
N GLY A 784 1.32 21.94 -8.83
CA GLY A 784 2.50 22.80 -8.96
C GLY A 784 2.16 24.25 -9.29
N ASN A 785 0.96 24.51 -9.84
CA ASN A 785 0.47 25.83 -10.22
C ASN A 785 -0.42 26.47 -9.16
N GLY A 786 -0.53 25.87 -7.96
CA GLY A 786 -1.36 26.40 -6.88
C GLY A 786 -2.86 26.35 -7.15
N ASN A 787 -3.32 25.43 -7.98
CA ASN A 787 -4.71 25.26 -8.40
C ASN A 787 -5.25 26.44 -9.27
N GLU A 788 -4.40 27.04 -10.08
CA GLU A 788 -4.76 28.17 -10.96
C GLU A 788 -4.22 27.95 -12.38
N PRO A 789 -5.04 28.15 -13.46
CA PRO A 789 -6.48 28.33 -13.41
C PRO A 789 -7.22 26.98 -13.20
N LEU A 790 -8.41 27.03 -12.60
CA LEU A 790 -9.34 25.90 -12.53
C LEU A 790 -10.76 26.38 -12.88
N ASP A 791 -11.41 25.69 -13.80
CA ASP A 791 -12.82 25.90 -14.13
C ASP A 791 -13.58 24.58 -14.13
N LYS A 792 -14.30 24.34 -13.03
CA LYS A 792 -15.07 23.10 -12.81
C LYS A 792 -16.23 22.97 -13.80
N ASP A 793 -16.95 24.07 -14.03
CA ASP A 793 -18.18 24.03 -14.84
C ASP A 793 -17.84 23.86 -16.32
N ALA A 794 -16.77 24.52 -16.79
CA ALA A 794 -16.22 24.32 -18.12
C ALA A 794 -15.65 22.89 -18.29
N ALA A 795 -15.03 22.32 -17.26
CA ALA A 795 -14.56 20.93 -17.26
C ALA A 795 -15.74 19.94 -17.39
N ALA A 796 -16.81 20.14 -16.63
CA ALA A 796 -18.01 19.31 -16.71
C ALA A 796 -18.66 19.40 -18.09
N ALA A 797 -18.76 20.61 -18.68
CA ALA A 797 -19.28 20.81 -20.01
C ALA A 797 -18.41 20.13 -21.10
N LEU A 798 -17.08 20.24 -20.99
CA LEU A 798 -16.14 19.66 -21.92
C LEU A 798 -16.19 18.13 -21.90
N VAL A 799 -16.02 17.53 -20.71
CA VAL A 799 -16.02 16.06 -20.54
C VAL A 799 -17.40 15.49 -20.84
N GLY A 800 -18.48 16.13 -20.37
CA GLY A 800 -19.87 15.72 -20.64
C GLY A 800 -20.23 15.76 -22.13
N SER A 801 -19.70 16.74 -22.87
CA SER A 801 -19.89 16.82 -24.34
C SER A 801 -19.14 15.75 -25.11
N ALA A 802 -18.02 15.27 -24.55
CA ALA A 802 -17.24 14.22 -25.18
C ALA A 802 -17.84 12.82 -24.93
N LEU A 803 -18.49 12.64 -23.78
CA LEU A 803 -19.18 11.42 -23.40
C LEU A 803 -20.66 11.61 -23.71
N HIS A 804 -21.21 10.86 -24.67
CA HIS A 804 -22.65 10.86 -24.93
C HIS A 804 -23.36 10.21 -23.75
N THR A 805 -23.66 11.00 -22.73
CA THR A 805 -24.18 10.52 -21.46
C THR A 805 -25.52 9.82 -21.62
N HIS A 806 -25.48 8.51 -21.87
CA HIS A 806 -26.50 7.62 -21.35
C HIS A 806 -26.07 7.29 -19.92
N HIS A 807 -26.45 8.16 -18.96
CA HIS A 807 -26.29 7.91 -17.56
C HIS A 807 -26.90 6.54 -17.21
N GLN A 808 -26.08 5.50 -17.06
CA GLN A 808 -26.39 4.50 -16.07
C GLN A 808 -25.89 5.08 -14.74
N PRO A 809 -26.79 5.51 -13.85
CA PRO A 809 -26.38 6.00 -12.55
C PRO A 809 -25.60 4.88 -11.84
N PHE A 810 -24.47 5.25 -11.23
CA PHE A 810 -23.82 4.39 -10.23
C PHE A 810 -24.89 4.12 -9.16
N GLY A 811 -25.52 2.95 -9.18
CA GLY A 811 -26.71 2.63 -8.43
C GLY A 811 -26.48 1.89 -7.11
#